data_13a59ae5d60c9a906115fc97b2812986
#
_entry.id   13a59ae5d60c9a906115fc97b2812986
#
_cell.length_a   1.000
_cell.length_b   1.000
_cell.length_c   1.000
_cell.angle_alpha   90.00
_cell.angle_beta   90.00
_cell.angle_gamma   90.00
#
_symmetry.space_group_name_H-M   'P 1'
#
loop_
_entity.id
_entity.type
_entity.pdbx_description
1 polymer ?
#
loop_
_entity_poly.entity_id
_entity_poly.type
_entity_poly.pdbx_seq_one_letter_code
_entity_poly.pdbx_strand_id
1 'polypeptide(L)'
;MSTLIIYISDIHFTGTRPENEGAVINAFLKDVKKQLDEMPHKDVFLFIGGDLVQKADDKDSYDRFWNDVIMSLLAIGIPKEHIISVPGNHDVQRKKIEDIKQVYAPLVDKGFSEATFNDFLDSDNQVSFLTSKFENYKSFLTDKLEVANYNDIGYQVELNDDWSVYCMNSSLTSFAGIDDFNYPLLKDDKGRLNIATRKLYQWLNVNSKKKILILHHQFLTEWSSSELKKLVKLNFDLVLTGHTHEQNILCNNNQADSFIWCMAPQLYTDKTDKLGYSIIELKGCAVDKITYREWFSSRDSFRKGIDFTEDEDGVIKFDAPQLFVSDPISIKLEERFKDTMNVYGDQPLIWIDRYFSMERFDRSYRFRRNNLYDESDLMNTPNNLKIITPAQYGLSSFAWHFILKLWKERKEFCLYVDAGLIRKGAVKKVIDAQLLAFSQKTENVKRIIIDNWMLSNKDAKQILTTVTQEYPNIPILILCPMLEKTLIETENVATTEFKFAVLYMAPLQTFQIRSIVEIYNRYKHIGQNDIVLKRLDDDIQNFNMHRTPLNCITLLEVFSNSFDENPVNRTAVIEKVLRIIFENEDVPNYKSLPDEKDCEFALGYYCEQMIRNEKFYFSGKEFCDVLYDFCRIRQLSIDVNYLFDILLK
;
A
#
# COMPACT_ATOMS: atom_id res chain seq x y z
N MET A 1 -2.76 24.11 16.29
CA MET A 1 -1.95 25.09 15.52
C MET A 1 -1.78 24.57 14.12
N SER A 2 -1.57 25.42 13.11
CA SER A 2 -1.28 24.94 11.74
C SER A 2 0.21 25.07 11.49
N THR A 3 0.82 24.02 10.95
CA THR A 3 2.24 23.96 10.61
C THR A 3 2.41 24.06 9.10
N LEU A 4 3.41 24.81 8.67
CA LEU A 4 3.76 25.00 7.27
C LEU A 4 5.11 24.38 6.98
N ILE A 5 5.19 23.53 5.97
CA ILE A 5 6.44 22.95 5.52
C ILE A 5 6.76 23.50 4.13
N ILE A 6 7.87 24.19 4.00
CA ILE A 6 8.46 24.53 2.70
C ILE A 6 9.33 23.34 2.31
N TYR A 7 9.01 22.68 1.22
CA TYR A 7 9.71 21.51 0.77
C TYR A 7 10.46 21.77 -0.54
N ILE A 8 11.79 21.62 -0.50
CA ILE A 8 12.72 21.78 -1.62
C ILE A 8 13.59 20.54 -1.76
N SER A 9 14.03 20.23 -2.97
CA SER A 9 14.95 19.11 -3.27
C SER A 9 15.73 19.41 -4.54
N ASP A 10 16.79 18.65 -4.79
CA ASP A 10 17.53 18.67 -6.05
C ASP A 10 18.01 20.08 -6.43
N ILE A 11 18.79 20.68 -5.54
CA ILE A 11 19.25 22.06 -5.65
C ILE A 11 20.55 22.16 -6.45
N HIS A 12 21.42 21.14 -6.34
CA HIS A 12 22.65 20.97 -7.07
C HIS A 12 23.59 22.20 -7.06
N PHE A 13 23.74 22.84 -5.90
CA PHE A 13 24.64 23.98 -5.74
C PHE A 13 26.08 23.66 -6.12
N THR A 14 26.76 24.58 -6.77
CA THR A 14 28.18 24.46 -7.13
C THR A 14 29.04 25.52 -6.44
N GLY A 15 30.33 25.29 -6.30
CA GLY A 15 31.26 26.29 -5.72
C GLY A 15 31.38 27.57 -6.54
N THR A 16 31.07 27.50 -7.84
CA THR A 16 31.00 28.64 -8.75
C THR A 16 29.55 28.92 -9.12
N ARG A 17 29.15 30.21 -9.17
CA ARG A 17 27.77 30.58 -9.45
C ARG A 17 27.48 30.50 -10.96
N PRO A 18 26.60 29.60 -11.43
CA PRO A 18 26.08 29.63 -12.80
C PRO A 18 25.27 30.90 -13.07
N GLU A 19 25.20 31.34 -14.33
CA GLU A 19 24.59 32.61 -14.72
C GLU A 19 23.13 32.78 -14.27
N ASN A 20 22.33 31.70 -14.38
CA ASN A 20 20.90 31.75 -14.05
C ASN A 20 20.56 31.36 -12.60
N GLU A 21 21.47 30.72 -11.87
CA GLU A 21 21.22 30.22 -10.51
C GLU A 21 20.80 31.36 -9.57
N GLY A 22 21.51 32.48 -9.63
CA GLY A 22 21.23 33.64 -8.77
C GLY A 22 19.85 34.25 -8.99
N ALA A 23 19.34 34.25 -10.22
CA ALA A 23 17.99 34.72 -10.53
C ALA A 23 16.93 33.82 -9.91
N VAL A 24 17.06 32.50 -10.08
CA VAL A 24 16.13 31.51 -9.54
C VAL A 24 16.11 31.54 -8.01
N ILE A 25 17.29 31.52 -7.37
CA ILE A 25 17.40 31.51 -5.91
C ILE A 25 16.87 32.84 -5.30
N ASN A 26 17.19 33.99 -5.87
CA ASN A 26 16.65 35.25 -5.39
C ASN A 26 15.12 35.33 -5.53
N ALA A 27 14.59 34.82 -6.63
CA ALA A 27 13.15 34.76 -6.85
C ALA A 27 12.46 33.76 -5.88
N PHE A 28 13.09 32.61 -5.61
CA PHE A 28 12.64 31.65 -4.60
C PHE A 28 12.52 32.29 -3.23
N LEU A 29 13.59 32.94 -2.75
CA LEU A 29 13.61 33.62 -1.46
C LEU A 29 12.55 34.71 -1.35
N LYS A 30 12.38 35.51 -2.44
CA LYS A 30 11.35 36.54 -2.52
C LYS A 30 9.93 35.95 -2.47
N ASP A 31 9.70 34.85 -3.17
CA ASP A 31 8.40 34.18 -3.21
C ASP A 31 8.08 33.53 -1.86
N VAL A 32 9.04 32.81 -1.24
CA VAL A 32 8.89 32.26 0.11
C VAL A 32 8.51 33.36 1.11
N LYS A 33 9.23 34.48 1.12
CA LYS A 33 8.88 35.61 1.99
C LYS A 33 7.44 36.05 1.77
N LYS A 34 7.04 36.25 0.51
CA LYS A 34 5.66 36.63 0.17
C LYS A 34 4.64 35.63 0.67
N GLN A 35 4.89 34.29 0.47
CA GLN A 35 3.98 33.27 0.94
C GLN A 35 3.86 33.26 2.47
N LEU A 36 4.94 33.46 3.19
CA LEU A 36 4.93 33.57 4.66
C LEU A 36 4.19 34.83 5.15
N ASP A 37 4.36 35.96 4.49
CA ASP A 37 3.64 37.20 4.81
C ASP A 37 2.12 37.05 4.59
N GLU A 38 1.68 36.23 3.60
CA GLU A 38 0.28 35.92 3.32
C GLU A 38 -0.32 34.88 4.30
N MET A 39 0.52 34.16 5.04
CA MET A 39 0.12 33.09 5.97
C MET A 39 0.67 33.30 7.39
N PRO A 40 0.27 34.40 8.06
CA PRO A 40 0.78 34.71 9.38
C PRO A 40 0.36 33.67 10.43
N HIS A 41 1.14 33.53 11.49
CA HIS A 41 0.88 32.72 12.68
C HIS A 41 0.97 31.17 12.49
N LYS A 42 1.87 30.72 11.63
CA LYS A 42 2.15 29.28 11.49
C LYS A 42 3.57 28.97 11.95
N ASP A 43 3.76 27.81 12.55
CA ASP A 43 5.10 27.26 12.71
C ASP A 43 5.61 26.84 11.33
N VAL A 44 6.74 27.42 10.92
CA VAL A 44 7.29 27.19 9.57
C VAL A 44 8.52 26.32 9.65
N PHE A 45 8.54 25.27 8.85
CA PHE A 45 9.68 24.36 8.69
C PHE A 45 10.19 24.40 7.25
N LEU A 46 11.50 24.22 7.09
CA LEU A 46 12.13 23.95 5.80
C LEU A 46 12.58 22.50 5.74
N PHE A 47 12.05 21.76 4.78
CA PHE A 47 12.48 20.39 4.51
C PHE A 47 13.28 20.34 3.21
N ILE A 48 14.44 19.68 3.25
CA ILE A 48 15.36 19.55 2.14
C ILE A 48 15.49 18.08 1.78
N GLY A 49 14.99 17.70 0.61
CA GLY A 49 14.87 16.31 0.14
C GLY A 49 16.14 15.69 -0.46
N GLY A 50 17.31 16.30 -0.23
CA GLY A 50 18.60 15.79 -0.74
C GLY A 50 19.11 16.51 -1.98
N ASP A 51 20.30 16.11 -2.43
CA ASP A 51 21.04 16.72 -3.54
C ASP A 51 21.21 18.24 -3.37
N LEU A 52 21.76 18.62 -2.20
CA LEU A 52 22.01 20.02 -1.86
C LEU A 52 23.05 20.61 -2.81
N VAL A 53 24.09 19.84 -3.11
CA VAL A 53 25.21 20.24 -3.94
C VAL A 53 25.38 19.31 -5.13
N GLN A 54 25.98 19.84 -6.21
CA GLN A 54 26.26 19.06 -7.41
C GLN A 54 27.39 18.03 -7.20
N LYS A 55 28.35 18.36 -6.31
CA LYS A 55 29.51 17.52 -5.98
C LYS A 55 29.87 17.72 -4.51
N ALA A 56 29.66 16.70 -3.70
CA ALA A 56 29.94 16.77 -2.27
C ALA A 56 31.44 16.86 -1.93
N ASP A 57 32.35 16.57 -2.85
CA ASP A 57 33.82 16.78 -2.67
C ASP A 57 34.18 18.26 -2.54
N ASP A 58 33.32 19.19 -3.00
CA ASP A 58 33.51 20.63 -2.95
C ASP A 58 32.80 21.23 -1.74
N LYS A 59 33.57 21.45 -0.67
CA LYS A 59 33.07 22.05 0.55
C LYS A 59 32.54 23.48 0.35
N ASP A 60 33.14 24.23 -0.58
CA ASP A 60 32.74 25.61 -0.86
C ASP A 60 31.27 25.66 -1.39
N SER A 61 30.78 24.59 -2.00
CA SER A 61 29.39 24.47 -2.42
C SER A 61 28.41 24.49 -1.23
N TYR A 62 28.73 23.80 -0.13
CA TYR A 62 27.90 23.82 1.09
C TYR A 62 27.99 25.17 1.80
N ASP A 63 29.18 25.79 1.85
CA ASP A 63 29.36 27.12 2.43
C ASP A 63 28.60 28.17 1.64
N ARG A 64 28.57 28.06 0.31
CA ARG A 64 27.82 28.94 -0.55
C ARG A 64 26.29 28.73 -0.38
N PHE A 65 25.84 27.49 -0.34
CA PHE A 65 24.43 27.18 -0.05
C PHE A 65 23.98 27.75 1.32
N TRP A 66 24.82 27.62 2.34
CA TRP A 66 24.58 28.23 3.64
C TRP A 66 24.42 29.74 3.51
N ASN A 67 25.34 30.43 2.87
CA ASN A 67 25.36 31.88 2.79
C ASN A 67 24.24 32.45 1.90
N ASP A 68 24.01 31.83 0.73
CA ASP A 68 23.08 32.36 -0.29
C ASP A 68 21.63 31.99 0.01
N VAL A 69 21.38 30.81 0.61
CA VAL A 69 20.02 30.31 0.84
C VAL A 69 19.64 30.31 2.32
N ILE A 70 20.39 29.55 3.14
CA ILE A 70 19.97 29.31 4.52
C ILE A 70 19.98 30.60 5.35
N MET A 71 21.04 31.38 5.27
CA MET A 71 21.10 32.67 5.98
C MET A 71 19.97 33.62 5.59
N SER A 72 19.55 33.58 4.34
CA SER A 72 18.42 34.41 3.87
C SER A 72 17.08 33.91 4.41
N LEU A 73 16.89 32.58 4.51
CA LEU A 73 15.70 31.96 5.08
C LEU A 73 15.61 32.18 6.60
N LEU A 74 16.74 32.13 7.31
CA LEU A 74 16.82 32.51 8.72
C LEU A 74 16.42 34.00 8.92
N ALA A 75 16.88 34.90 8.03
CA ALA A 75 16.53 36.31 8.08
C ALA A 75 15.05 36.59 7.76
N ILE A 76 14.38 35.69 7.04
CA ILE A 76 12.92 35.76 6.79
C ILE A 76 12.12 35.27 8.00
N GLY A 77 12.76 34.56 8.97
CA GLY A 77 12.16 34.14 10.22
C GLY A 77 11.92 32.61 10.34
N ILE A 78 12.52 31.80 9.49
CA ILE A 78 12.50 30.32 9.67
C ILE A 78 13.56 29.98 10.73
N PRO A 79 13.22 29.38 11.88
CA PRO A 79 14.20 29.05 12.90
C PRO A 79 15.18 27.96 12.40
N LYS A 80 16.42 28.02 12.87
CA LYS A 80 17.48 27.07 12.48
C LYS A 80 17.11 25.62 12.81
N GLU A 81 16.53 25.40 13.96
CA GLU A 81 16.03 24.13 14.46
C GLU A 81 14.85 23.57 13.66
N HIS A 82 14.21 24.40 12.85
CA HIS A 82 13.13 24.00 11.94
C HIS A 82 13.63 23.61 10.53
N ILE A 83 14.94 23.55 10.32
CA ILE A 83 15.53 23.12 9.05
C ILE A 83 15.91 21.65 9.14
N ILE A 84 15.28 20.83 8.32
CA ILE A 84 15.39 19.38 8.29
C ILE A 84 15.91 18.95 6.91
N SER A 85 16.91 18.06 6.86
CA SER A 85 17.50 17.64 5.59
C SER A 85 17.84 16.15 5.60
N VAL A 86 17.78 15.52 4.43
CA VAL A 86 18.33 14.19 4.15
C VAL A 86 19.35 14.28 3.03
N PRO A 87 20.36 13.39 2.97
CA PRO A 87 21.32 13.41 1.87
C PRO A 87 20.76 12.76 0.63
N GLY A 88 21.12 13.31 -0.55
CA GLY A 88 20.91 12.66 -1.83
C GLY A 88 22.17 11.95 -2.34
N ASN A 89 22.12 11.40 -3.56
CA ASN A 89 23.27 10.72 -4.16
C ASN A 89 24.38 11.68 -4.63
N HIS A 90 24.08 12.97 -4.84
CA HIS A 90 25.06 13.99 -5.12
C HIS A 90 25.75 14.53 -3.86
N ASP A 91 25.18 14.30 -2.66
CA ASP A 91 25.79 14.62 -1.36
C ASP A 91 26.86 13.59 -0.94
N VAL A 92 27.14 12.61 -1.80
CA VAL A 92 28.18 11.60 -1.62
C VAL A 92 29.51 12.10 -2.17
N GLN A 93 30.56 12.09 -1.34
CA GLN A 93 31.93 12.47 -1.74
C GLN A 93 32.55 11.35 -2.62
N ARG A 94 32.74 11.63 -3.91
CA ARG A 94 33.27 10.66 -4.86
C ARG A 94 34.70 10.22 -4.55
N LYS A 95 35.55 11.11 -4.03
CA LYS A 95 36.91 10.80 -3.62
C LYS A 95 36.95 9.75 -2.49
N LYS A 96 36.01 9.81 -1.57
CA LYS A 96 35.90 8.83 -0.48
C LYS A 96 35.39 7.46 -0.94
N ILE A 97 34.63 7.42 -2.03
CA ILE A 97 34.16 6.15 -2.59
C ILE A 97 35.32 5.27 -3.05
N GLU A 98 36.39 5.84 -3.58
CA GLU A 98 37.59 5.07 -3.99
C GLU A 98 38.16 4.24 -2.83
N ASP A 99 38.09 4.76 -1.59
CA ASP A 99 38.58 4.07 -0.40
C ASP A 99 37.64 2.92 0.01
N ILE A 100 36.32 3.12 -0.10
CA ILE A 100 35.31 2.17 0.39
C ILE A 100 34.84 1.16 -0.66
N LYS A 101 34.96 1.47 -1.97
CA LYS A 101 34.40 0.65 -3.06
C LYS A 101 34.94 -0.78 -3.07
N GLN A 102 36.22 -1.00 -2.74
CA GLN A 102 36.81 -2.35 -2.74
C GLN A 102 36.11 -3.30 -1.76
N VAL A 103 35.56 -2.76 -0.67
CA VAL A 103 34.87 -3.52 0.36
C VAL A 103 33.37 -3.65 0.02
N TYR A 104 32.75 -2.55 -0.44
CA TYR A 104 31.28 -2.47 -0.60
C TYR A 104 30.79 -2.77 -2.00
N ALA A 105 31.52 -2.37 -3.04
CA ALA A 105 31.07 -2.55 -4.41
C ALA A 105 30.72 -4.01 -4.75
N PRO A 106 31.54 -5.02 -4.34
CA PRO A 106 31.19 -6.42 -4.59
C PRO A 106 29.93 -6.88 -3.89
N LEU A 107 29.60 -6.30 -2.74
CA LEU A 107 28.40 -6.63 -1.97
C LEU A 107 27.17 -5.97 -2.59
N VAL A 108 27.26 -4.70 -2.94
CA VAL A 108 26.19 -3.94 -3.61
C VAL A 108 25.91 -4.50 -5.00
N ASP A 109 26.94 -4.88 -5.74
CA ASP A 109 26.81 -5.44 -7.09
C ASP A 109 26.10 -6.81 -7.11
N LYS A 110 26.32 -7.63 -6.05
CA LYS A 110 25.63 -8.92 -5.85
C LYS A 110 24.26 -8.78 -5.22
N GLY A 111 23.91 -7.61 -4.72
CA GLY A 111 22.74 -7.33 -3.91
C GLY A 111 22.94 -7.73 -2.43
N PHE A 112 22.78 -6.77 -1.52
CA PHE A 112 22.59 -7.07 -0.10
C PHE A 112 21.15 -7.55 0.11
N SER A 113 20.96 -8.64 0.85
CA SER A 113 19.66 -8.86 1.46
C SER A 113 19.43 -7.79 2.55
N GLU A 114 18.19 -7.38 2.75
CA GLU A 114 17.83 -6.41 3.78
C GLU A 114 18.33 -6.84 5.18
N ALA A 115 18.18 -8.12 5.51
CA ALA A 115 18.67 -8.69 6.77
C ALA A 115 20.20 -8.54 6.92
N THR A 116 20.96 -8.95 5.89
CA THR A 116 22.43 -8.85 5.91
C THR A 116 22.89 -7.40 6.01
N PHE A 117 22.20 -6.46 5.36
CA PHE A 117 22.54 -5.05 5.44
C PHE A 117 22.24 -4.46 6.81
N ASN A 118 21.13 -4.84 7.45
CA ASN A 118 20.83 -4.42 8.81
C ASN A 118 21.83 -4.99 9.83
N ASP A 119 22.25 -6.26 9.69
CA ASP A 119 23.30 -6.85 10.54
C ASP A 119 24.64 -6.13 10.36
N PHE A 120 24.95 -5.71 9.13
CA PHE A 120 26.11 -4.89 8.84
C PHE A 120 26.05 -3.52 9.56
N LEU A 121 24.86 -2.87 9.59
CA LEU A 121 24.66 -1.59 10.27
C LEU A 121 24.67 -1.68 11.82
N ASP A 122 24.68 -2.87 12.40
CA ASP A 122 24.82 -3.03 13.86
C ASP A 122 26.27 -2.82 14.36
N SER A 123 27.26 -2.73 13.46
CA SER A 123 28.65 -2.46 13.79
C SER A 123 29.00 -0.98 13.57
N ASP A 124 29.32 -0.26 14.65
CA ASP A 124 29.69 1.16 14.61
C ASP A 124 30.89 1.44 13.67
N ASN A 125 31.87 0.55 13.63
CA ASN A 125 33.03 0.67 12.73
C ASN A 125 32.63 0.57 11.28
N GLN A 126 31.72 -0.35 10.94
CA GLN A 126 31.22 -0.53 9.58
C GLN A 126 30.35 0.65 9.15
N VAL A 127 29.49 1.12 10.05
CA VAL A 127 28.67 2.33 9.81
C VAL A 127 29.59 3.54 9.57
N SER A 128 30.55 3.79 10.47
CA SER A 128 31.48 4.91 10.33
C SER A 128 32.28 4.87 9.04
N PHE A 129 32.70 3.67 8.61
CA PHE A 129 33.41 3.50 7.35
C PHE A 129 32.48 3.76 6.14
N LEU A 130 31.29 3.17 6.12
CA LEU A 130 30.29 3.36 5.04
C LEU A 130 29.87 4.83 4.89
N THR A 131 29.66 5.49 6.04
CA THR A 131 29.14 6.87 6.07
C THR A 131 30.21 7.95 5.94
N SER A 132 31.50 7.56 5.95
CA SER A 132 32.63 8.50 5.74
C SER A 132 32.52 9.31 4.46
N LYS A 133 31.80 8.79 3.44
CA LYS A 133 31.51 9.49 2.18
C LYS A 133 30.55 10.66 2.33
N PHE A 134 29.90 10.84 3.47
CA PHE A 134 28.99 11.96 3.77
C PHE A 134 29.63 13.02 4.68
N GLU A 135 30.94 13.00 4.89
CA GLU A 135 31.63 13.87 5.86
C GLU A 135 31.32 15.36 5.68
N ASN A 136 31.34 15.89 4.47
CA ASN A 136 31.03 17.30 4.20
C ASN A 136 29.53 17.61 4.43
N TYR A 137 28.64 16.72 4.05
CA TYR A 137 27.20 16.82 4.35
C TYR A 137 26.96 16.79 5.86
N LYS A 138 27.61 15.86 6.57
CA LYS A 138 27.55 15.76 8.03
C LYS A 138 28.02 17.04 8.70
N SER A 139 29.19 17.59 8.31
CA SER A 139 29.66 18.88 8.83
C SER A 139 28.67 20.01 8.58
N PHE A 140 27.99 20.03 7.42
CA PHE A 140 26.95 21.02 7.18
C PHE A 140 25.79 20.89 8.17
N LEU A 141 25.32 19.67 8.48
CA LEU A 141 24.25 19.46 9.47
C LEU A 141 24.68 19.70 10.91
N THR A 142 25.87 19.23 11.31
CA THR A 142 26.34 19.30 12.71
C THR A 142 26.92 20.68 13.05
N ASP A 143 27.74 21.27 12.17
CA ASP A 143 28.49 22.47 12.47
C ASP A 143 27.74 23.76 12.06
N LYS A 144 26.94 23.69 10.97
CA LYS A 144 26.18 24.85 10.47
C LYS A 144 24.73 24.85 10.98
N LEU A 145 24.01 23.75 10.81
CA LEU A 145 22.62 23.63 11.25
C LEU A 145 22.46 23.22 12.71
N GLU A 146 23.52 22.69 13.34
CA GLU A 146 23.54 22.27 14.77
C GLU A 146 22.45 21.23 15.10
N VAL A 147 22.21 20.27 14.20
CA VAL A 147 21.21 19.21 14.40
C VAL A 147 21.65 18.29 15.53
N ALA A 148 21.02 18.41 16.71
CA ALA A 148 21.46 17.78 17.95
C ALA A 148 21.43 16.22 17.91
N ASN A 149 20.45 15.63 17.23
CA ASN A 149 20.22 14.19 17.19
C ASN A 149 20.59 13.59 15.83
N TYR A 150 21.47 14.24 15.07
CA TYR A 150 21.90 13.74 13.79
C TYR A 150 22.53 12.35 13.88
N ASN A 151 22.14 11.46 12.99
CA ASN A 151 22.74 10.16 12.79
C ASN A 151 22.87 9.89 11.29
N ASP A 152 24.03 9.38 10.87
CA ASP A 152 24.37 9.20 9.43
C ASP A 152 23.44 8.21 8.70
N ILE A 153 22.79 7.27 9.40
CA ILE A 153 21.88 6.30 8.81
C ILE A 153 20.43 6.74 8.81
N GLY A 154 20.09 7.67 9.67
CA GLY A 154 18.75 8.27 9.80
C GLY A 154 18.53 8.82 11.19
N TYR A 155 17.74 9.89 11.30
CA TYR A 155 17.46 10.56 12.57
C TYR A 155 16.01 11.00 12.63
N GLN A 156 15.54 11.27 13.85
CA GLN A 156 14.17 11.70 14.10
C GLN A 156 14.09 13.16 14.52
N VAL A 157 12.99 13.81 14.17
CA VAL A 157 12.66 15.18 14.60
C VAL A 157 11.21 15.21 15.05
N GLU A 158 10.96 15.79 16.24
CA GLU A 158 9.61 16.09 16.68
C GLU A 158 9.18 17.42 16.07
N LEU A 159 8.15 17.40 15.23
CA LEU A 159 7.69 18.59 14.55
C LEU A 159 6.80 19.45 15.46
N ASN A 160 5.84 18.79 16.11
CA ASN A 160 4.91 19.39 17.09
C ASN A 160 4.25 18.28 17.92
N ASP A 161 3.18 18.59 18.64
CA ASP A 161 2.46 17.60 19.47
C ASP A 161 1.78 16.50 18.64
N ASP A 162 1.40 16.80 17.40
CA ASP A 162 0.66 15.88 16.54
C ASP A 162 1.55 15.09 15.57
N TRP A 163 2.73 15.61 15.18
CA TRP A 163 3.55 15.08 14.10
C TRP A 163 5.00 14.84 14.50
N SER A 164 5.57 13.76 13.99
CA SER A 164 6.99 13.46 14.07
C SER A 164 7.52 13.05 12.68
N VAL A 165 8.81 13.30 12.48
CA VAL A 165 9.51 13.09 11.20
C VAL A 165 10.62 12.07 11.38
N TYR A 166 10.72 11.12 10.45
CA TYR A 166 11.88 10.27 10.29
C TYR A 166 12.67 10.68 9.04
N CYS A 167 13.89 11.12 9.25
CA CYS A 167 14.83 11.53 8.20
C CYS A 167 15.70 10.32 7.83
N MET A 168 15.42 9.72 6.68
CA MET A 168 16.07 8.47 6.25
C MET A 168 17.16 8.74 5.23
N ASN A 169 18.36 8.23 5.46
CA ASN A 169 19.41 8.22 4.47
C ASN A 169 19.20 7.07 3.48
N SER A 170 18.64 7.37 2.31
CA SER A 170 18.48 6.40 1.22
C SER A 170 19.70 6.29 0.31
N SER A 171 20.76 7.08 0.55
CA SER A 171 22.00 7.08 -0.24
C SER A 171 23.12 6.26 0.38
N LEU A 172 22.83 5.42 1.41
CA LEU A 172 23.83 4.63 2.10
C LEU A 172 24.64 3.72 1.17
N THR A 173 23.99 3.10 0.20
CA THR A 173 24.64 2.24 -0.80
C THR A 173 24.77 2.89 -2.17
N SER A 174 24.53 4.20 -2.31
CA SER A 174 24.79 4.96 -3.53
C SER A 174 26.28 5.18 -3.73
N PHE A 175 26.70 5.07 -4.99
CA PHE A 175 28.06 5.33 -5.45
C PHE A 175 28.17 6.58 -6.33
N ALA A 176 27.20 7.48 -6.28
CA ALA A 176 27.15 8.75 -7.01
C ALA A 176 27.36 8.61 -8.53
N GLY A 177 26.87 7.52 -9.13
CA GLY A 177 26.99 7.27 -10.56
C GLY A 177 28.41 6.99 -11.05
N ILE A 178 29.27 6.39 -10.23
CA ILE A 178 30.64 6.01 -10.62
C ILE A 178 30.57 4.95 -11.72
N ASP A 179 31.29 5.23 -12.82
CA ASP A 179 31.47 4.29 -13.93
C ASP A 179 32.75 3.50 -13.68
N ASP A 180 32.65 2.24 -13.24
CA ASP A 180 33.76 1.37 -12.95
C ASP A 180 33.69 0.10 -13.80
N PHE A 181 34.75 -0.20 -14.55
CA PHE A 181 34.80 -1.38 -15.43
C PHE A 181 34.61 -2.71 -14.66
N ASN A 182 35.12 -2.79 -13.41
CA ASN A 182 34.97 -3.99 -12.57
C ASN A 182 33.58 -4.13 -11.97
N TYR A 183 32.84 -3.03 -11.85
CA TYR A 183 31.52 -2.96 -11.24
C TYR A 183 30.58 -2.09 -12.08
N PRO A 184 30.23 -2.54 -13.30
CA PRO A 184 29.48 -1.73 -14.27
C PRO A 184 28.10 -1.34 -13.79
N LEU A 185 27.56 -2.07 -12.81
CA LEU A 185 26.22 -1.83 -12.25
C LEU A 185 26.19 -0.72 -11.20
N LEU A 186 27.33 -0.23 -10.70
CA LEU A 186 27.39 0.87 -9.73
C LEU A 186 27.07 2.24 -10.32
N LYS A 187 27.00 2.35 -11.63
CA LYS A 187 26.61 3.57 -12.32
C LYS A 187 25.14 3.93 -12.09
N ASP A 188 24.30 2.93 -11.93
CA ASP A 188 22.87 3.07 -11.69
C ASP A 188 22.55 2.57 -10.28
N ASP A 189 21.95 3.44 -9.45
CA ASP A 189 21.51 3.10 -8.11
C ASP A 189 20.24 2.23 -8.09
N LYS A 190 19.56 2.08 -9.24
CA LYS A 190 18.33 1.31 -9.38
C LYS A 190 18.52 -0.15 -8.98
N GLY A 191 17.69 -0.65 -8.08
CA GLY A 191 17.74 -2.03 -7.59
C GLY A 191 18.88 -2.34 -6.62
N ARG A 192 19.67 -1.33 -6.18
CA ARG A 192 20.87 -1.53 -5.33
C ARG A 192 20.91 -0.71 -4.07
N LEU A 193 19.92 0.14 -3.87
CA LEU A 193 19.83 0.96 -2.68
C LEU A 193 19.32 0.14 -1.49
N ASN A 194 19.94 0.33 -0.34
CA ASN A 194 19.53 -0.26 0.91
C ASN A 194 19.41 0.80 2.00
N ILE A 195 18.46 0.62 2.89
CA ILE A 195 18.19 1.51 4.02
C ILE A 195 18.21 0.77 5.34
N ALA A 196 18.30 1.51 6.44
CA ALA A 196 18.31 0.96 7.80
C ALA A 196 16.88 0.62 8.27
N THR A 197 16.27 -0.41 7.71
CA THR A 197 14.88 -0.79 8.01
C THR A 197 14.69 -1.18 9.48
N ARG A 198 15.65 -1.86 10.11
CA ARG A 198 15.59 -2.23 11.55
C ARG A 198 15.47 -1.00 12.45
N LYS A 199 16.23 0.07 12.17
CA LYS A 199 16.13 1.35 12.90
C LYS A 199 14.77 2.03 12.68
N LEU A 200 14.28 1.97 11.46
CA LEU A 200 12.94 2.48 11.12
C LEU A 200 11.85 1.74 11.90
N TYR A 201 11.88 0.40 11.95
CA TYR A 201 10.94 -0.40 12.74
C TYR A 201 11.00 -0.06 14.23
N GLN A 202 12.19 0.12 14.80
CA GLN A 202 12.34 0.50 16.20
C GLN A 202 11.67 1.85 16.48
N TRP A 203 11.85 2.83 15.61
CA TRP A 203 11.20 4.14 15.75
C TRP A 203 9.69 4.06 15.61
N LEU A 204 9.19 3.32 14.62
CA LEU A 204 7.74 3.14 14.40
C LEU A 204 7.03 2.53 15.61
N ASN A 205 7.67 1.59 16.29
CA ASN A 205 7.08 0.89 17.44
C ASN A 205 6.91 1.78 18.69
N VAL A 206 7.72 2.82 18.82
CA VAL A 206 7.67 3.73 19.99
C VAL A 206 6.95 5.04 19.71
N ASN A 207 6.64 5.33 18.46
CA ASN A 207 6.06 6.61 18.04
C ASN A 207 4.56 6.48 17.77
N SER A 208 3.75 7.18 18.56
CA SER A 208 2.27 7.20 18.45
C SER A 208 1.70 8.38 17.65
N LYS A 209 2.54 9.36 17.27
CA LYS A 209 2.13 10.54 16.50
C LYS A 209 1.89 10.22 15.03
N LYS A 210 1.30 11.16 14.30
CA LYS A 210 1.30 11.16 12.84
C LYS A 210 2.72 11.22 12.33
N LYS A 211 3.00 10.51 11.24
CA LYS A 211 4.36 10.22 10.82
C LYS A 211 4.66 10.75 9.44
N ILE A 212 5.73 11.53 9.35
CA ILE A 212 6.31 11.97 8.08
C ILE A 212 7.60 11.20 7.84
N LEU A 213 7.76 10.64 6.65
CA LEU A 213 9.01 10.08 6.16
C LEU A 213 9.60 11.04 5.12
N ILE A 214 10.85 11.44 5.32
CA ILE A 214 11.61 12.16 4.29
C ILE A 214 12.83 11.32 3.89
N LEU A 215 12.98 11.10 2.59
CA LEU A 215 14.11 10.41 1.98
C LEU A 215 14.33 10.95 0.56
N HIS A 216 15.54 10.81 0.02
CA HIS A 216 15.83 11.35 -1.32
C HIS A 216 15.25 10.47 -2.44
N HIS A 217 15.56 9.17 -2.45
CA HIS A 217 15.15 8.27 -3.52
C HIS A 217 13.69 7.82 -3.39
N GLN A 218 13.04 7.62 -4.52
CA GLN A 218 11.65 7.14 -4.55
C GLN A 218 11.53 5.71 -4.04
N PHE A 219 10.74 5.48 -3.01
CA PHE A 219 10.61 4.16 -2.38
C PHE A 219 9.71 3.17 -3.14
N LEU A 220 8.88 3.63 -4.08
CA LEU A 220 8.00 2.76 -4.88
C LEU A 220 8.68 2.21 -6.15
N THR A 221 9.92 2.57 -6.38
CA THR A 221 10.71 2.05 -7.51
C THR A 221 11.21 0.62 -7.23
N GLU A 222 11.84 0.00 -8.21
CA GLU A 222 12.34 -1.37 -8.14
C GLU A 222 13.43 -1.62 -7.08
N TRP A 223 14.02 -0.56 -6.49
CA TRP A 223 15.09 -0.72 -5.50
C TRP A 223 14.57 -1.10 -4.10
N SER A 224 13.31 -0.80 -3.79
CA SER A 224 12.76 -1.10 -2.47
C SER A 224 12.07 -2.46 -2.47
N SER A 225 12.27 -3.23 -1.38
CA SER A 225 11.60 -4.50 -1.18
C SER A 225 10.08 -4.33 -1.05
N SER A 226 9.33 -5.39 -1.32
CA SER A 226 7.88 -5.41 -1.10
C SER A 226 7.52 -5.14 0.36
N GLU A 227 8.34 -5.61 1.32
CA GLU A 227 8.17 -5.35 2.74
C GLU A 227 8.34 -3.88 3.09
N LEU A 228 9.39 -3.23 2.55
CA LEU A 228 9.59 -1.80 2.76
C LEU A 228 8.43 -0.98 2.20
N LYS A 229 7.99 -1.29 0.98
CA LYS A 229 6.83 -0.61 0.37
C LYS A 229 5.58 -0.74 1.23
N LYS A 230 5.31 -1.94 1.74
CA LYS A 230 4.20 -2.21 2.66
C LYS A 230 4.37 -1.47 3.98
N LEU A 231 5.56 -1.54 4.57
CA LEU A 231 5.89 -0.83 5.81
C LEU A 231 5.62 0.68 5.70
N VAL A 232 6.12 1.30 4.64
CA VAL A 232 5.95 2.75 4.43
C VAL A 232 4.48 3.11 4.23
N LYS A 233 3.79 2.40 3.34
CA LYS A 233 2.35 2.65 3.06
C LYS A 233 1.44 2.51 4.29
N LEU A 234 1.76 1.57 5.19
CA LEU A 234 0.92 1.29 6.37
C LEU A 234 1.21 2.19 7.56
N ASN A 235 2.39 2.78 7.65
CA ASN A 235 2.83 3.44 8.88
C ASN A 235 3.08 4.94 8.76
N PHE A 236 3.13 5.48 7.53
CA PHE A 236 3.35 6.90 7.31
C PHE A 236 2.13 7.58 6.72
N ASP A 237 1.85 8.79 7.19
CA ASP A 237 0.75 9.63 6.70
C ASP A 237 1.20 10.52 5.54
N LEU A 238 2.48 10.94 5.57
CA LEU A 238 3.10 11.75 4.53
C LEU A 238 4.50 11.23 4.22
N VAL A 239 4.79 11.03 2.94
CA VAL A 239 6.13 10.64 2.45
C VAL A 239 6.62 11.68 1.46
N LEU A 240 7.85 12.15 1.66
CA LEU A 240 8.49 13.19 0.87
C LEU A 240 9.74 12.62 0.19
N THR A 241 9.82 12.76 -1.13
CA THR A 241 10.97 12.29 -1.94
C THR A 241 11.39 13.31 -2.99
N GLY A 242 12.64 13.23 -3.43
CA GLY A 242 13.22 13.99 -4.56
C GLY A 242 13.67 13.07 -5.70
N HIS A 243 14.86 13.32 -6.24
CA HIS A 243 15.68 12.49 -7.15
C HIS A 243 15.23 12.41 -8.60
N THR A 244 13.98 12.15 -8.92
CA THR A 244 13.56 11.90 -10.31
C THR A 244 13.31 13.14 -11.11
N HIS A 245 13.27 14.30 -10.46
CA HIS A 245 12.95 15.59 -11.07
C HIS A 245 11.54 15.63 -11.72
N GLU A 246 10.76 14.57 -11.54
CA GLU A 246 9.38 14.47 -11.97
C GLU A 246 8.47 14.79 -10.77
N GLN A 247 7.54 15.68 -11.02
CA GLN A 247 6.57 16.06 -9.99
C GLN A 247 5.38 15.10 -10.08
N ASN A 248 5.04 14.51 -8.97
CA ASN A 248 3.80 13.76 -8.88
C ASN A 248 3.32 13.72 -7.42
N ILE A 249 2.01 13.74 -7.23
CA ILE A 249 1.41 13.39 -5.94
C ILE A 249 0.61 12.11 -6.15
N LEU A 250 1.06 11.07 -5.51
CA LEU A 250 0.28 9.86 -5.38
C LEU A 250 -0.47 9.93 -4.04
N CYS A 251 -1.76 10.17 -4.14
CA CYS A 251 -2.66 10.03 -3.01
C CYS A 251 -3.27 8.65 -3.09
N ASN A 252 -2.95 7.79 -2.16
CA ASN A 252 -3.71 6.57 -1.99
C ASN A 252 -4.88 6.87 -1.05
N ASN A 253 -6.00 7.31 -1.63
CA ASN A 253 -7.26 7.59 -0.92
C ASN A 253 -8.09 6.33 -0.66
N ASN A 254 -7.52 5.14 -0.79
CA ASN A 254 -8.19 3.96 -0.31
C ASN A 254 -8.35 4.11 1.21
N GLN A 255 -9.58 4.03 1.69
CA GLN A 255 -9.97 4.28 3.09
C GLN A 255 -9.15 3.51 4.15
N ALA A 256 -8.36 2.53 3.73
CA ALA A 256 -7.50 1.71 4.55
C ALA A 256 -6.02 2.12 4.56
N ASP A 257 -5.51 2.74 3.49
CA ASP A 257 -4.11 3.15 3.32
C ASP A 257 -4.05 4.61 2.87
N SER A 258 -4.52 5.53 3.71
CA SER A 258 -4.43 6.96 3.40
C SER A 258 -3.03 7.47 3.70
N PHE A 259 -2.10 7.31 2.79
CA PHE A 259 -0.84 8.02 2.84
C PHE A 259 -0.72 8.96 1.63
N ILE A 260 -0.06 10.07 1.85
CA ILE A 260 0.23 11.05 0.81
C ILE A 260 1.71 10.93 0.48
N TRP A 261 2.03 10.68 -0.79
CA TRP A 261 3.38 10.72 -1.27
C TRP A 261 3.57 11.94 -2.16
N CYS A 262 4.41 12.89 -1.72
CA CYS A 262 4.74 14.10 -2.43
C CYS A 262 6.18 14.02 -2.95
N MET A 263 6.34 14.10 -4.26
CA MET A 263 7.63 14.25 -4.92
C MET A 263 7.93 15.71 -5.13
N ALA A 264 9.12 16.16 -4.67
CA ALA A 264 9.54 17.54 -4.86
C ALA A 264 9.81 17.84 -6.33
N PRO A 265 9.39 19.01 -6.82
CA PRO A 265 9.97 19.55 -8.04
C PRO A 265 11.45 19.90 -7.78
N GLN A 266 12.25 19.85 -8.83
CA GLN A 266 13.64 20.29 -8.76
C GLN A 266 13.69 21.81 -8.53
N LEU A 267 14.44 22.26 -7.51
CA LEU A 267 14.54 23.70 -7.24
C LEU A 267 15.41 24.43 -8.25
N TYR A 268 16.54 23.80 -8.67
CA TYR A 268 17.45 24.38 -9.65
C TYR A 268 18.18 23.34 -10.48
N THR A 269 18.32 23.61 -11.76
CA THR A 269 19.23 22.94 -12.70
C THR A 269 19.43 23.80 -13.95
N ASP A 270 20.53 23.61 -14.63
CA ASP A 270 20.81 24.26 -15.93
C ASP A 270 20.10 23.56 -17.11
N LYS A 271 19.43 22.43 -16.88
CA LYS A 271 18.98 21.49 -17.94
C LYS A 271 17.49 21.52 -18.23
N THR A 272 16.67 22.12 -17.37
CA THR A 272 15.21 22.14 -17.54
C THR A 272 14.61 23.46 -17.10
N ASP A 273 13.51 23.84 -17.75
CA ASP A 273 12.72 25.02 -17.38
C ASP A 273 11.66 24.69 -16.28
N LYS A 274 11.44 23.43 -15.96
CA LYS A 274 10.47 23.00 -14.95
C LYS A 274 11.08 22.98 -13.56
N LEU A 275 11.30 24.17 -13.01
CA LEU A 275 11.83 24.36 -11.66
C LEU A 275 10.71 24.75 -10.71
N GLY A 276 10.78 24.28 -9.45
CA GLY A 276 9.73 24.58 -8.50
C GLY A 276 10.06 24.19 -7.06
N TYR A 277 9.09 24.42 -6.20
CA TYR A 277 9.06 23.94 -4.83
C TYR A 277 7.62 23.72 -4.36
N SER A 278 7.42 23.06 -3.24
CA SER A 278 6.08 22.87 -2.68
C SER A 278 5.95 23.44 -1.27
N ILE A 279 4.73 23.81 -0.92
CA ILE A 279 4.33 24.29 0.40
C ILE A 279 3.24 23.33 0.90
N ILE A 280 3.51 22.65 2.02
CA ILE A 280 2.61 21.66 2.61
C ILE A 280 2.02 22.29 3.88
N GLU A 281 0.71 22.30 3.98
CA GLU A 281 0.00 22.78 5.16
C GLU A 281 -0.54 21.62 5.97
N LEU A 282 -0.17 21.55 7.26
CA LEU A 282 -0.68 20.61 8.23
C LEU A 282 -1.68 21.31 9.16
N LYS A 283 -2.85 20.69 9.40
CA LYS A 283 -3.85 21.13 10.37
C LYS A 283 -4.16 20.00 11.34
N GLY A 284 -3.76 20.14 12.62
CA GLY A 284 -3.85 19.06 13.58
C GLY A 284 -3.19 17.79 13.03
N CYS A 285 -3.90 16.67 13.03
CA CYS A 285 -3.40 15.37 12.56
C CYS A 285 -3.59 15.11 11.05
N ALA A 286 -3.80 16.13 10.22
CA ALA A 286 -4.06 15.96 8.78
C ALA A 286 -3.20 16.88 7.92
N VAL A 287 -2.88 16.43 6.70
CA VAL A 287 -2.39 17.29 5.62
C VAL A 287 -3.61 17.99 5.03
N ASP A 288 -3.64 19.33 5.08
CA ASP A 288 -4.75 20.13 4.59
C ASP A 288 -4.66 20.35 3.07
N LYS A 289 -3.49 20.78 2.63
CA LYS A 289 -3.22 21.00 1.20
C LYS A 289 -1.73 20.99 0.89
N ILE A 290 -1.41 20.77 -0.39
CA ILE A 290 -0.08 20.97 -0.96
C ILE A 290 -0.20 21.99 -2.09
N THR A 291 0.57 23.06 -2.01
CA THR A 291 0.64 24.12 -3.01
C THR A 291 1.97 24.03 -3.74
N TYR A 292 1.94 23.88 -5.07
CA TYR A 292 3.12 23.93 -5.90
C TYR A 292 3.41 25.36 -6.39
N ARG A 293 4.69 25.71 -6.38
CA ARG A 293 5.23 26.96 -6.90
C ARG A 293 6.20 26.64 -8.05
N GLU A 294 6.00 27.26 -9.20
CA GLU A 294 6.75 27.02 -10.43
C GLU A 294 7.52 28.25 -10.87
N TRP A 295 8.73 28.05 -11.34
CA TRP A 295 9.58 29.08 -11.90
C TRP A 295 9.18 29.43 -13.33
N PHE A 296 8.99 30.70 -13.60
CA PHE A 296 8.76 31.25 -14.94
C PHE A 296 9.95 32.12 -15.36
N SER A 297 10.82 31.59 -16.21
CA SER A 297 12.02 32.26 -16.71
C SER A 297 11.69 33.57 -17.44
N SER A 298 10.57 33.62 -18.18
CA SER A 298 10.11 34.81 -18.90
C SER A 298 9.73 35.99 -17.99
N ARG A 299 9.65 35.77 -16.66
CA ARG A 299 9.21 36.76 -15.68
C ARG A 299 10.10 36.86 -14.44
N ASP A 300 11.16 36.09 -14.39
CA ASP A 300 12.08 35.98 -13.25
C ASP A 300 11.32 35.85 -11.90
N SER A 301 10.31 34.98 -11.86
CA SER A 301 9.47 34.84 -10.67
C SER A 301 8.83 33.47 -10.53
N PHE A 302 8.67 33.04 -9.28
CA PHE A 302 7.82 31.90 -8.94
C PHE A 302 6.35 32.29 -8.94
N ARG A 303 5.50 31.39 -9.43
CA ARG A 303 4.05 31.57 -9.52
C ARG A 303 3.34 30.27 -9.14
N LYS A 304 2.01 30.24 -9.29
CA LYS A 304 1.19 29.04 -9.15
C LYS A 304 1.72 27.95 -10.08
N GLY A 305 2.00 26.78 -9.51
CA GLY A 305 2.56 25.64 -10.24
C GLY A 305 1.48 24.83 -10.98
N ILE A 306 0.84 25.48 -11.95
CA ILE A 306 -0.28 24.89 -12.70
C ILE A 306 0.17 23.74 -13.60
N ASP A 307 1.43 23.72 -14.02
CA ASP A 307 2.01 22.63 -14.81
C ASP A 307 2.35 21.39 -13.94
N PHE A 308 2.25 21.53 -12.62
CA PHE A 308 2.52 20.48 -11.63
C PHE A 308 1.26 19.81 -11.10
N THR A 309 0.08 20.38 -11.39
CA THR A 309 -1.20 19.89 -10.89
C THR A 309 -2.26 20.03 -11.98
N GLU A 310 -3.38 19.32 -11.85
CA GLU A 310 -4.56 19.52 -12.69
C GLU A 310 -5.39 20.75 -12.24
N ASP A 311 -5.04 21.37 -11.10
CA ASP A 311 -5.74 22.51 -10.52
C ASP A 311 -5.18 23.84 -11.05
N GLU A 312 -6.06 24.77 -11.46
CA GLU A 312 -5.71 26.07 -12.02
C GLU A 312 -4.96 26.99 -11.02
N ASP A 313 -5.01 26.66 -9.73
CA ASP A 313 -4.32 27.38 -8.66
C ASP A 313 -3.00 26.71 -8.25
N GLY A 314 -2.65 25.55 -8.81
CA GLY A 314 -1.49 24.77 -8.41
C GLY A 314 -1.63 24.18 -7.00
N VAL A 315 -2.86 23.93 -6.53
CA VAL A 315 -3.17 23.50 -5.17
C VAL A 315 -3.88 22.16 -5.19
N ILE A 316 -3.34 21.18 -4.46
CA ILE A 316 -4.03 19.93 -4.18
C ILE A 316 -4.55 20.01 -2.75
N LYS A 317 -5.87 20.01 -2.60
CA LYS A 317 -6.55 19.97 -1.30
C LYS A 317 -6.87 18.53 -0.95
N PHE A 318 -6.61 18.19 0.29
CA PHE A 318 -7.04 16.93 0.85
C PHE A 318 -8.27 17.25 1.69
N ASP A 319 -9.40 16.65 1.34
CA ASP A 319 -10.55 16.67 2.24
C ASP A 319 -10.05 16.14 3.57
N ALA A 320 -10.10 16.99 4.61
CA ALA A 320 -9.62 16.60 5.92
C ALA A 320 -10.25 15.26 6.23
N PRO A 321 -9.48 14.19 6.46
CA PRO A 321 -10.07 12.99 7.02
C PRO A 321 -10.80 13.50 8.24
N GLN A 322 -12.13 13.30 8.29
CA GLN A 322 -12.88 13.60 9.51
C GLN A 322 -12.02 13.02 10.62
N LEU A 323 -11.69 13.81 11.65
CA LEU A 323 -10.85 13.43 12.78
C LEU A 323 -11.31 12.07 13.31
N PHE A 324 -10.89 11.02 12.67
CA PHE A 324 -10.94 9.69 13.21
C PHE A 324 -9.73 9.62 14.15
N VAL A 325 -9.97 9.94 15.40
CA VAL A 325 -9.26 9.19 16.46
C VAL A 325 -9.30 7.76 15.96
N SER A 326 -8.15 7.18 15.68
CA SER A 326 -8.04 5.82 15.15
C SER A 326 -8.78 4.91 16.10
N ASP A 327 -10.05 4.68 15.77
CA ASP A 327 -10.93 3.84 16.57
C ASP A 327 -10.35 2.43 16.49
N PRO A 328 -9.89 1.85 17.60
CA PRO A 328 -9.24 0.53 17.59
C PRO A 328 -10.10 -0.54 16.92
N ILE A 329 -11.42 -0.33 16.89
CA ILE A 329 -12.37 -1.22 16.22
C ILE A 329 -12.28 -1.03 14.70
N SER A 330 -12.25 0.22 14.22
CA SER A 330 -12.06 0.50 12.78
C SER A 330 -10.79 -0.14 12.24
N ILE A 331 -9.66 -0.02 12.94
CA ILE A 331 -8.38 -0.62 12.54
C ILE A 331 -8.52 -2.14 12.37
N LYS A 332 -9.05 -2.82 13.39
CA LYS A 332 -9.23 -4.28 13.34
C LYS A 332 -10.20 -4.73 12.25
N LEU A 333 -11.25 -3.96 11.99
CA LEU A 333 -12.21 -4.26 10.94
C LEU A 333 -11.58 -4.04 9.55
N GLU A 334 -10.75 -3.00 9.40
CA GLU A 334 -10.00 -2.75 8.17
C GLU A 334 -8.98 -3.86 7.88
N GLU A 335 -8.25 -4.32 8.89
CA GLU A 335 -7.34 -5.47 8.75
C GLU A 335 -8.10 -6.71 8.25
N ARG A 336 -9.24 -7.04 8.88
CA ARG A 336 -10.07 -8.17 8.47
C ARG A 336 -10.59 -8.02 7.03
N PHE A 337 -11.00 -6.82 6.65
CA PHE A 337 -11.43 -6.56 5.28
C PHE A 337 -10.27 -6.73 4.29
N LYS A 338 -9.09 -6.18 4.59
CA LYS A 338 -7.88 -6.32 3.79
C LYS A 338 -7.49 -7.79 3.58
N ASP A 339 -7.52 -8.58 4.64
CA ASP A 339 -7.20 -10.02 4.58
C ASP A 339 -8.08 -10.76 3.55
N THR A 340 -9.35 -10.36 3.41
CA THR A 340 -10.26 -10.98 2.43
C THR A 340 -10.08 -10.48 1.00
N MET A 341 -9.40 -9.36 0.80
CA MET A 341 -9.20 -8.73 -0.50
C MET A 341 -7.85 -9.05 -1.13
N ASN A 342 -6.86 -9.43 -0.31
CA ASN A 342 -5.51 -9.70 -0.77
C ASN A 342 -5.39 -11.12 -1.35
N VAL A 343 -5.47 -11.25 -2.68
CA VAL A 343 -5.41 -12.55 -3.37
C VAL A 343 -4.00 -12.85 -3.90
N TYR A 344 -3.31 -11.83 -4.44
CA TYR A 344 -2.03 -11.98 -5.13
C TYR A 344 -0.85 -11.29 -4.45
N GLY A 345 -1.01 -10.84 -3.19
CA GLY A 345 0.04 -10.17 -2.42
C GLY A 345 0.29 -8.72 -2.86
N ASP A 346 0.75 -8.49 -4.06
CA ASP A 346 1.03 -7.16 -4.63
C ASP A 346 -0.07 -6.73 -5.62
N GLN A 347 -1.24 -6.41 -5.08
CA GLN A 347 -2.37 -5.90 -5.85
C GLN A 347 -3.00 -4.68 -5.15
N PRO A 348 -3.60 -3.74 -5.90
CA PRO A 348 -4.36 -2.65 -5.29
C PRO A 348 -5.62 -3.19 -4.62
N LEU A 349 -5.97 -2.62 -3.46
CA LEU A 349 -7.25 -2.89 -2.82
C LEU A 349 -8.36 -2.19 -3.63
N ILE A 350 -9.13 -2.97 -4.37
CA ILE A 350 -10.19 -2.46 -5.22
C ILE A 350 -11.55 -2.92 -4.69
N TRP A 351 -12.27 -2.02 -4.02
CA TRP A 351 -13.65 -2.26 -3.66
C TRP A 351 -14.58 -1.63 -4.70
N ILE A 352 -15.59 -2.38 -5.10
CA ILE A 352 -16.66 -1.90 -5.99
C ILE A 352 -18.00 -2.22 -5.33
N ASP A 353 -18.82 -1.19 -5.11
CA ASP A 353 -20.14 -1.32 -4.50
C ASP A 353 -20.98 -2.39 -5.21
N ARG A 354 -21.66 -3.20 -4.42
CA ARG A 354 -22.42 -4.34 -4.91
C ARG A 354 -23.90 -4.00 -5.01
N TYR A 355 -24.53 -4.61 -6.02
CA TYR A 355 -25.97 -4.50 -6.22
C TYR A 355 -26.65 -5.84 -5.97
N PHE A 356 -27.91 -5.77 -5.56
CA PHE A 356 -28.71 -6.92 -5.18
C PHE A 356 -30.09 -6.83 -5.82
N SER A 357 -30.74 -7.98 -6.05
CA SER A 357 -32.10 -8.07 -6.59
C SER A 357 -32.91 -9.13 -5.88
N MET A 358 -34.24 -8.99 -5.82
CA MET A 358 -35.12 -10.07 -5.40
C MET A 358 -35.25 -11.18 -6.45
N GLU A 359 -34.93 -10.87 -7.70
CA GLU A 359 -34.95 -11.82 -8.78
C GLU A 359 -33.55 -12.41 -9.03
N ARG A 360 -33.52 -13.70 -9.35
CA ARG A 360 -32.29 -14.37 -9.69
C ARG A 360 -31.75 -13.89 -11.05
N PHE A 361 -30.44 -13.66 -11.13
CA PHE A 361 -29.80 -13.27 -12.39
C PHE A 361 -29.54 -14.49 -13.28
N ASP A 362 -30.02 -14.44 -14.50
CA ASP A 362 -29.58 -15.34 -15.57
C ASP A 362 -28.31 -14.77 -16.24
N ARG A 363 -27.47 -15.63 -16.84
CA ARG A 363 -26.21 -15.24 -17.51
C ARG A 363 -26.40 -14.22 -18.63
N SER A 364 -27.60 -14.14 -19.21
CA SER A 364 -27.98 -13.25 -20.31
C SER A 364 -28.61 -11.92 -19.88
N TYR A 365 -28.74 -11.66 -18.58
CA TYR A 365 -29.56 -10.57 -18.08
C TYR A 365 -28.88 -9.19 -18.26
N ARG A 366 -29.46 -8.34 -19.11
CA ARG A 366 -29.14 -6.92 -19.21
C ARG A 366 -29.96 -6.15 -18.17
N PHE A 367 -29.31 -5.53 -17.24
CA PHE A 367 -29.94 -4.83 -16.13
C PHE A 367 -30.87 -3.69 -16.54
N ARG A 368 -32.04 -3.65 -15.90
CA ARG A 368 -32.84 -2.41 -15.77
C ARG A 368 -32.54 -1.87 -14.36
N ARG A 369 -32.01 -0.67 -14.27
CA ARG A 369 -31.59 -0.01 -12.98
C ARG A 369 -32.70 0.08 -11.92
N ASN A 370 -33.97 -0.04 -12.28
CA ASN A 370 -35.11 0.32 -11.44
C ASN A 370 -35.48 -0.70 -10.36
N ASN A 371 -34.82 -1.86 -10.28
CA ASN A 371 -35.17 -2.92 -9.32
C ASN A 371 -33.92 -3.46 -8.57
N LEU A 372 -32.89 -2.65 -8.44
CA LEU A 372 -31.66 -3.04 -7.70
C LEU A 372 -31.60 -2.33 -6.37
N TYR A 373 -31.22 -3.09 -5.35
CA TYR A 373 -30.86 -2.61 -4.04
C TYR A 373 -29.35 -2.40 -3.99
N ASP A 374 -28.90 -1.35 -3.35
CA ASP A 374 -27.49 -1.11 -3.06
C ASP A 374 -27.17 -1.47 -1.57
N GLU A 375 -25.93 -1.28 -1.18
CA GLU A 375 -25.50 -1.55 0.19
C GLU A 375 -26.19 -0.65 1.21
N SER A 376 -26.50 0.59 0.85
CA SER A 376 -27.21 1.54 1.72
C SER A 376 -28.66 1.11 1.99
N ASP A 377 -29.32 0.51 1.00
CA ASP A 377 -30.64 -0.09 1.18
C ASP A 377 -30.60 -1.24 2.17
N LEU A 378 -29.57 -2.08 2.10
CA LEU A 378 -29.37 -3.18 3.04
C LEU A 378 -29.10 -2.68 4.46
N MET A 379 -28.34 -1.60 4.60
CA MET A 379 -28.07 -0.98 5.91
C MET A 379 -29.36 -0.44 6.55
N ASN A 380 -30.28 0.06 5.76
CA ASN A 380 -31.57 0.64 6.21
C ASN A 380 -32.63 -0.42 6.50
N THR A 381 -32.41 -1.68 6.11
CA THR A 381 -33.40 -2.74 6.26
C THR A 381 -33.36 -3.33 7.67
N PRO A 382 -34.42 -3.24 8.47
CA PRO A 382 -34.47 -3.83 9.83
C PRO A 382 -34.76 -5.34 9.80
N ASN A 383 -35.06 -5.92 8.64
CA ASN A 383 -35.49 -7.31 8.50
C ASN A 383 -34.30 -8.27 8.38
N ASN A 384 -34.57 -9.54 8.67
CA ASN A 384 -33.63 -10.60 8.37
C ASN A 384 -33.48 -10.78 6.86
N LEU A 385 -32.22 -10.81 6.39
CA LEU A 385 -31.87 -10.91 4.98
C LEU A 385 -31.07 -12.20 4.71
N LYS A 386 -31.30 -12.79 3.53
CA LYS A 386 -30.49 -13.88 3.02
C LYS A 386 -29.98 -13.51 1.63
N ILE A 387 -28.67 -13.37 1.49
CA ILE A 387 -28.03 -13.12 0.20
C ILE A 387 -27.51 -14.43 -0.37
N ILE A 388 -27.92 -14.72 -1.60
CA ILE A 388 -27.53 -15.93 -2.34
C ILE A 388 -26.73 -15.52 -3.56
N THR A 389 -25.59 -16.18 -3.80
CA THR A 389 -24.76 -15.91 -4.99
C THR A 389 -23.95 -17.13 -5.37
N PRO A 390 -23.59 -17.28 -6.66
CA PRO A 390 -22.59 -18.28 -7.07
C PRO A 390 -21.26 -18.07 -6.32
N ALA A 391 -20.41 -19.11 -6.31
CA ALA A 391 -19.07 -18.99 -5.75
C ALA A 391 -18.24 -17.90 -6.44
N GLN A 392 -17.22 -17.36 -5.76
CA GLN A 392 -16.30 -16.33 -6.27
C GLN A 392 -16.89 -14.93 -6.48
N TYR A 393 -18.08 -14.65 -5.99
CA TYR A 393 -18.68 -13.30 -6.05
C TYR A 393 -18.21 -12.38 -4.91
N GLY A 394 -17.37 -12.87 -3.98
CA GLY A 394 -16.80 -12.07 -2.90
C GLY A 394 -17.74 -11.87 -1.71
N LEU A 395 -18.48 -12.92 -1.29
CA LEU A 395 -19.39 -12.84 -0.13
C LEU A 395 -18.69 -12.45 1.17
N SER A 396 -17.57 -13.09 1.49
CA SER A 396 -16.81 -12.82 2.72
C SER A 396 -16.19 -11.42 2.69
N SER A 397 -15.68 -10.97 1.54
CA SER A 397 -15.20 -9.61 1.37
C SER A 397 -16.33 -8.58 1.52
N PHE A 398 -17.51 -8.90 0.97
CA PHE A 398 -18.71 -8.08 1.18
C PHE A 398 -19.12 -8.03 2.67
N ALA A 399 -19.08 -9.15 3.38
CA ALA A 399 -19.39 -9.20 4.80
C ALA A 399 -18.52 -8.23 5.62
N TRP A 400 -17.21 -8.31 5.43
CA TRP A 400 -16.26 -7.45 6.15
C TRP A 400 -16.34 -5.99 5.73
N HIS A 401 -16.53 -5.71 4.43
CA HIS A 401 -16.80 -4.35 3.96
C HIS A 401 -18.08 -3.78 4.58
N PHE A 402 -19.17 -4.55 4.60
CA PHE A 402 -20.45 -4.13 5.14
C PHE A 402 -20.40 -3.87 6.65
N ILE A 403 -19.69 -4.72 7.42
CA ILE A 403 -19.41 -4.51 8.84
C ILE A 403 -18.63 -3.21 9.05
N LEU A 404 -17.56 -3.02 8.30
CA LEU A 404 -16.73 -1.82 8.37
C LEU A 404 -17.53 -0.56 8.04
N LYS A 405 -18.36 -0.61 7.00
CA LYS A 405 -19.23 0.49 6.58
C LYS A 405 -20.25 0.85 7.65
N LEU A 406 -20.94 -0.15 8.24
CA LEU A 406 -21.88 0.05 9.36
C LEU A 406 -21.19 0.70 10.56
N TRP A 407 -19.99 0.25 10.89
CA TRP A 407 -19.22 0.83 11.98
C TRP A 407 -18.77 2.27 11.68
N LYS A 408 -18.25 2.52 10.48
CA LYS A 408 -17.80 3.87 10.08
C LYS A 408 -18.95 4.88 10.04
N GLU A 409 -20.05 4.53 9.40
CA GLU A 409 -21.16 5.46 9.15
C GLU A 409 -22.12 5.60 10.35
N ARG A 410 -22.31 4.51 11.13
CA ARG A 410 -23.37 4.47 12.17
C ARG A 410 -22.88 4.08 13.56
N LYS A 411 -21.62 3.68 13.70
CA LYS A 411 -21.08 3.09 14.95
C LYS A 411 -21.86 1.86 15.42
N GLU A 412 -22.45 1.11 14.48
CA GLU A 412 -23.18 -0.13 14.76
C GLU A 412 -22.21 -1.31 14.76
N PHE A 413 -22.06 -1.96 15.93
CA PHE A 413 -21.22 -3.14 16.05
C PHE A 413 -21.96 -4.38 15.54
N CYS A 414 -21.30 -5.13 14.64
CA CYS A 414 -21.82 -6.35 14.07
C CYS A 414 -20.99 -7.56 14.49
N LEU A 415 -21.66 -8.66 14.80
CA LEU A 415 -21.01 -9.96 14.98
C LEU A 415 -20.86 -10.67 13.62
N TYR A 416 -19.72 -11.31 13.43
CA TYR A 416 -19.45 -12.14 12.26
C TYR A 416 -19.28 -13.60 12.66
N VAL A 417 -20.04 -14.50 12.04
CA VAL A 417 -20.05 -15.93 12.33
C VAL A 417 -19.81 -16.69 11.03
N ASP A 418 -18.66 -17.34 10.88
CA ASP A 418 -18.39 -18.21 9.74
C ASP A 418 -18.95 -19.61 10.01
N ALA A 419 -20.08 -19.92 9.38
CA ALA A 419 -20.76 -21.20 9.55
C ALA A 419 -19.99 -22.39 8.92
N GLY A 420 -19.05 -22.14 8.02
CA GLY A 420 -18.19 -23.15 7.42
C GLY A 420 -17.11 -23.65 8.39
N LEU A 421 -16.65 -22.79 9.30
CA LEU A 421 -15.55 -23.09 10.22
C LEU A 421 -16.00 -23.53 11.61
N ILE A 422 -17.24 -23.22 11.99
CA ILE A 422 -17.73 -23.46 13.35
C ILE A 422 -18.33 -24.85 13.49
N ARG A 423 -17.83 -25.62 14.46
CA ARG A 423 -18.38 -26.89 14.86
C ARG A 423 -19.50 -26.72 15.91
N LYS A 424 -20.38 -27.74 16.00
CA LYS A 424 -21.46 -27.85 16.99
C LYS A 424 -20.98 -27.48 18.39
N GLY A 425 -21.66 -26.56 19.03
CA GLY A 425 -21.37 -26.12 20.42
C GLY A 425 -20.26 -25.07 20.58
N ALA A 426 -19.58 -24.66 19.47
CA ALA A 426 -18.54 -23.62 19.53
C ALA A 426 -19.05 -22.20 19.27
N VAL A 427 -20.31 -22.02 18.82
CA VAL A 427 -20.89 -20.73 18.44
C VAL A 427 -20.73 -19.68 19.54
N LYS A 428 -21.11 -20.03 20.77
CA LYS A 428 -21.01 -19.12 21.91
C LYS A 428 -19.55 -18.70 22.17
N LYS A 429 -18.62 -19.64 22.15
CA LYS A 429 -17.18 -19.34 22.35
C LYS A 429 -16.65 -18.38 21.28
N VAL A 430 -17.08 -18.54 20.04
CA VAL A 430 -16.67 -17.66 18.92
C VAL A 430 -17.23 -16.24 19.12
N ILE A 431 -18.49 -16.13 19.52
CA ILE A 431 -19.12 -14.85 19.83
C ILE A 431 -18.42 -14.17 21.01
N ASP A 432 -18.20 -14.88 22.12
CA ASP A 432 -17.55 -14.35 23.32
C ASP A 432 -16.12 -13.89 23.01
N ALA A 433 -15.36 -14.68 22.21
CA ALA A 433 -14.02 -14.32 21.78
C ALA A 433 -14.02 -13.06 20.89
N GLN A 434 -15.01 -12.90 20.01
CA GLN A 434 -15.12 -11.71 19.17
C GLN A 434 -15.51 -10.47 19.99
N LEU A 435 -16.46 -10.57 20.89
CA LEU A 435 -16.82 -9.48 21.82
C LEU A 435 -15.60 -9.02 22.63
N LEU A 436 -14.82 -9.97 23.14
CA LEU A 436 -13.60 -9.68 23.90
C LEU A 436 -12.55 -9.01 23.00
N ALA A 437 -12.32 -9.53 21.80
CA ALA A 437 -11.31 -8.99 20.86
C ALA A 437 -11.60 -7.53 20.46
N PHE A 438 -12.89 -7.16 20.37
CA PHE A 438 -13.31 -5.80 20.04
C PHE A 438 -13.66 -4.96 21.29
N SER A 439 -13.47 -5.48 22.49
CA SER A 439 -13.85 -4.83 23.75
C SER A 439 -15.32 -4.37 23.77
N GLN A 440 -16.20 -5.20 23.20
CA GLN A 440 -17.63 -4.93 23.09
C GLN A 440 -18.44 -5.82 24.05
N LYS A 441 -19.66 -5.37 24.33
CA LYS A 441 -20.63 -6.12 25.13
C LYS A 441 -21.79 -6.60 24.26
N THR A 442 -22.49 -7.63 24.71
CA THR A 442 -23.66 -8.22 24.03
C THR A 442 -24.73 -7.18 23.67
N GLU A 443 -24.97 -6.20 24.53
CA GLU A 443 -25.93 -5.10 24.33
C GLU A 443 -25.60 -4.13 23.19
N ASN A 444 -24.31 -4.08 22.78
CA ASN A 444 -23.84 -3.23 21.71
C ASN A 444 -24.02 -3.84 20.32
N VAL A 445 -24.37 -5.12 20.24
CA VAL A 445 -24.58 -5.82 18.97
C VAL A 445 -25.84 -5.29 18.29
N LYS A 446 -25.70 -4.80 17.07
CA LYS A 446 -26.81 -4.24 16.28
C LYS A 446 -27.19 -5.11 15.08
N ARG A 447 -26.31 -5.99 14.63
CA ARG A 447 -26.55 -6.91 13.53
C ARG A 447 -25.65 -8.14 13.65
N ILE A 448 -26.09 -9.27 13.11
CA ILE A 448 -25.32 -10.50 13.06
C ILE A 448 -25.20 -10.94 11.61
N ILE A 449 -23.98 -11.22 11.16
CA ILE A 449 -23.70 -11.73 9.82
C ILE A 449 -23.26 -13.18 9.96
N ILE A 450 -23.95 -14.08 9.27
CA ILE A 450 -23.61 -15.50 9.19
C ILE A 450 -23.12 -15.78 7.78
N ASP A 451 -21.84 -15.98 7.64
CA ASP A 451 -21.19 -16.26 6.35
C ASP A 451 -21.02 -17.77 6.11
N ASN A 452 -20.80 -18.15 4.86
CA ASN A 452 -20.63 -19.54 4.43
C ASN A 452 -21.74 -20.48 4.91
N TRP A 453 -22.97 -19.96 4.98
CA TRP A 453 -24.11 -20.74 5.46
C TRP A 453 -24.64 -21.66 4.36
N MET A 454 -24.55 -22.99 4.58
CA MET A 454 -25.00 -24.01 3.64
C MET A 454 -25.91 -25.01 4.34
N LEU A 455 -27.01 -25.39 3.67
CA LEU A 455 -27.93 -26.41 4.17
C LEU A 455 -27.31 -27.80 4.29
N SER A 456 -26.30 -28.10 3.49
CA SER A 456 -25.51 -29.33 3.58
C SER A 456 -24.68 -29.42 4.87
N ASN A 457 -24.38 -28.29 5.50
CA ASN A 457 -23.74 -28.28 6.81
C ASN A 457 -24.73 -28.69 7.89
N LYS A 458 -24.52 -29.83 8.54
CA LYS A 458 -25.38 -30.40 9.60
C LYS A 458 -25.57 -29.45 10.78
N ASP A 459 -24.61 -28.59 11.04
CA ASP A 459 -24.62 -27.64 12.16
C ASP A 459 -25.26 -26.30 11.82
N ALA A 460 -25.52 -25.98 10.53
CA ALA A 460 -26.05 -24.68 10.10
C ALA A 460 -27.36 -24.29 10.79
N LYS A 461 -28.32 -25.21 10.89
CA LYS A 461 -29.58 -24.96 11.58
C LYS A 461 -29.38 -24.68 13.06
N GLN A 462 -28.46 -25.38 13.71
CA GLN A 462 -28.17 -25.20 15.13
C GLN A 462 -27.45 -23.90 15.40
N ILE A 463 -26.52 -23.46 14.50
CA ILE A 463 -25.89 -22.14 14.56
C ILE A 463 -26.96 -21.06 14.56
N LEU A 464 -27.90 -21.11 13.60
CA LEU A 464 -28.97 -20.15 13.48
C LEU A 464 -29.86 -20.15 14.73
N THR A 465 -30.26 -21.33 15.23
CA THR A 465 -31.07 -21.46 16.45
C THR A 465 -30.35 -20.86 17.66
N THR A 466 -29.08 -21.15 17.87
CA THR A 466 -28.29 -20.60 18.96
C THR A 466 -28.21 -19.07 18.89
N VAL A 467 -27.89 -18.54 17.69
CA VAL A 467 -27.80 -17.09 17.48
C VAL A 467 -29.13 -16.38 17.76
N THR A 468 -30.24 -16.93 17.27
CA THR A 468 -31.58 -16.33 17.48
C THR A 468 -32.07 -16.44 18.92
N GLN A 469 -31.66 -17.45 19.65
CA GLN A 469 -31.97 -17.57 21.09
C GLN A 469 -31.18 -16.57 21.94
N GLU A 470 -29.92 -16.36 21.63
CA GLU A 470 -29.07 -15.41 22.38
C GLU A 470 -29.32 -13.94 21.98
N TYR A 471 -29.79 -13.69 20.75
CA TYR A 471 -30.04 -12.36 20.18
C TYR A 471 -31.43 -12.26 19.53
N PRO A 472 -32.53 -12.37 20.29
CA PRO A 472 -33.87 -12.58 19.75
C PRO A 472 -34.41 -11.45 18.85
N ASN A 473 -33.91 -10.24 18.99
CA ASN A 473 -34.41 -9.06 18.25
C ASN A 473 -33.37 -8.40 17.37
N ILE A 474 -32.20 -9.05 17.15
CA ILE A 474 -31.14 -8.50 16.33
C ILE A 474 -31.29 -8.97 14.90
N PRO A 475 -31.31 -8.07 13.89
CA PRO A 475 -31.39 -8.47 12.50
C PRO A 475 -30.22 -9.37 12.08
N ILE A 476 -30.53 -10.43 11.33
CA ILE A 476 -29.55 -11.40 10.86
C ILE A 476 -29.40 -11.27 9.33
N LEU A 477 -28.15 -11.18 8.86
CA LEU A 477 -27.79 -11.27 7.47
C LEU A 477 -27.09 -12.63 7.22
N ILE A 478 -27.72 -13.49 6.43
CA ILE A 478 -27.13 -14.78 6.02
C ILE A 478 -26.53 -14.63 4.64
N LEU A 479 -25.28 -15.05 4.48
CA LEU A 479 -24.57 -15.12 3.22
C LEU A 479 -24.42 -16.58 2.80
N CYS A 480 -25.03 -16.91 1.67
CA CYS A 480 -25.19 -18.29 1.22
C CYS A 480 -24.54 -18.49 -0.15
N PRO A 481 -23.41 -19.19 -0.24
CA PRO A 481 -22.84 -19.58 -1.53
C PRO A 481 -23.76 -20.63 -2.18
N MET A 482 -24.10 -20.41 -3.47
CA MET A 482 -24.94 -21.29 -4.23
C MET A 482 -24.11 -22.39 -4.89
N LEU A 483 -24.28 -23.64 -4.46
CA LEU A 483 -23.79 -24.81 -5.16
C LEU A 483 -24.85 -25.25 -6.17
N GLU A 484 -24.43 -25.70 -7.37
CA GLU A 484 -25.37 -26.08 -8.46
C GLU A 484 -26.38 -27.17 -8.05
N LYS A 485 -26.02 -28.05 -7.12
CA LYS A 485 -26.93 -29.08 -6.56
C LYS A 485 -27.96 -28.55 -5.58
N THR A 486 -27.77 -27.37 -4.99
CA THR A 486 -28.70 -26.77 -4.00
C THR A 486 -29.89 -26.04 -4.62
N LEU A 487 -30.00 -26.02 -5.95
CA LEU A 487 -31.11 -25.36 -6.67
C LEU A 487 -32.48 -25.95 -6.36
N ILE A 488 -32.54 -27.24 -6.05
CA ILE A 488 -33.79 -27.96 -5.79
C ILE A 488 -34.20 -27.87 -4.31
N GLU A 489 -33.24 -27.69 -3.40
CA GLU A 489 -33.52 -27.66 -1.96
C GLU A 489 -33.83 -26.28 -1.40
N THR A 490 -33.51 -25.19 -2.11
CA THR A 490 -33.72 -23.81 -1.62
C THR A 490 -35.18 -23.38 -1.68
N GLU A 491 -36.02 -23.99 -2.51
CA GLU A 491 -37.45 -23.67 -2.60
C GLU A 491 -38.29 -24.30 -1.47
N ASN A 492 -37.80 -25.38 -0.82
CA ASN A 492 -38.57 -26.16 0.14
C ASN A 492 -38.17 -26.04 1.60
N VAL A 493 -37.16 -25.22 1.94
CA VAL A 493 -36.83 -24.95 3.35
C VAL A 493 -37.41 -23.63 3.81
N ALA A 494 -38.74 -23.55 3.87
CA ALA A 494 -39.38 -22.78 4.91
C ALA A 494 -38.95 -23.40 6.24
N THR A 495 -37.83 -22.92 6.81
CA THR A 495 -37.55 -23.09 8.22
C THR A 495 -38.65 -22.32 8.92
N THR A 496 -39.59 -23.03 9.49
CA THR A 496 -40.94 -22.65 9.89
C THR A 496 -41.04 -21.57 10.96
N GLU A 497 -39.91 -21.00 11.42
CA GLU A 497 -39.92 -20.00 12.51
C GLU A 497 -39.29 -18.63 12.15
N PHE A 498 -38.43 -18.53 11.10
CA PHE A 498 -37.78 -17.27 10.78
C PHE A 498 -38.01 -16.89 9.32
N LYS A 499 -38.60 -15.71 9.09
CA LYS A 499 -38.78 -15.16 7.74
C LYS A 499 -37.54 -14.37 7.33
N PHE A 500 -36.93 -14.73 6.23
CA PHE A 500 -35.83 -13.99 5.57
C PHE A 500 -36.31 -13.43 4.23
N ALA A 501 -36.02 -12.17 3.96
CA ALA A 501 -36.11 -11.66 2.61
C ALA A 501 -34.89 -12.15 1.81
N VAL A 502 -35.14 -12.75 0.65
CA VAL A 502 -34.09 -13.34 -0.18
C VAL A 502 -33.67 -12.33 -1.24
N LEU A 503 -32.34 -12.10 -1.32
CA LEU A 503 -31.71 -11.26 -2.32
C LEU A 503 -30.62 -12.06 -3.04
N TYR A 504 -30.39 -11.72 -4.30
CA TYR A 504 -29.33 -12.28 -5.12
C TYR A 504 -28.31 -11.19 -5.43
N MET A 505 -27.02 -11.46 -5.22
CA MET A 505 -25.95 -10.52 -5.56
C MET A 505 -25.75 -10.48 -7.07
N ALA A 506 -25.73 -9.28 -7.62
CA ALA A 506 -25.59 -9.06 -9.05
C ALA A 506 -24.14 -9.32 -9.56
N PRO A 507 -23.97 -9.83 -10.77
CA PRO A 507 -22.69 -9.80 -11.48
C PRO A 507 -22.28 -8.34 -11.76
N LEU A 508 -20.98 -8.11 -11.93
CA LEU A 508 -20.47 -6.77 -12.24
C LEU A 508 -20.98 -6.25 -13.57
N GLN A 509 -21.35 -4.98 -13.58
CA GLN A 509 -21.73 -4.23 -14.78
C GLN A 509 -20.48 -3.68 -15.48
N THR A 510 -20.58 -3.34 -16.76
CA THR A 510 -19.45 -2.82 -17.54
C THR A 510 -18.85 -1.55 -16.92
N PHE A 511 -19.66 -0.66 -16.33
CA PHE A 511 -19.13 0.53 -15.66
C PHE A 511 -18.33 0.19 -14.39
N GLN A 512 -18.72 -0.85 -13.64
CA GLN A 512 -17.99 -1.34 -12.47
C GLN A 512 -16.68 -2.01 -12.90
N ILE A 513 -16.70 -2.79 -13.98
CA ILE A 513 -15.48 -3.38 -14.56
C ILE A 513 -14.54 -2.29 -15.07
N ARG A 514 -15.07 -1.23 -15.69
CA ARG A 514 -14.29 -0.05 -16.10
C ARG A 514 -13.57 0.58 -14.89
N SER A 515 -14.27 0.78 -13.79
CA SER A 515 -13.65 1.32 -12.56
C SER A 515 -12.54 0.41 -12.02
N ILE A 516 -12.71 -0.93 -12.07
CA ILE A 516 -11.65 -1.87 -11.71
C ILE A 516 -10.42 -1.69 -12.61
N VAL A 517 -10.63 -1.63 -13.94
CA VAL A 517 -9.55 -1.44 -14.92
C VAL A 517 -8.81 -0.13 -14.68
N GLU A 518 -9.54 0.98 -14.46
CA GLU A 518 -8.95 2.29 -14.22
C GLU A 518 -8.09 2.31 -12.96
N ILE A 519 -8.59 1.75 -11.85
CA ILE A 519 -7.84 1.69 -10.58
C ILE A 519 -6.62 0.78 -10.72
N TYR A 520 -6.81 -0.41 -11.30
CA TYR A 520 -5.73 -1.38 -11.47
C TYR A 520 -4.64 -0.84 -12.41
N ASN A 521 -5.02 -0.21 -13.51
CA ASN A 521 -4.12 0.31 -14.52
C ASN A 521 -3.31 1.55 -14.03
N ARG A 522 -3.83 2.32 -13.06
CA ARG A 522 -3.05 3.34 -12.33
C ARG A 522 -1.95 2.70 -11.47
N TYR A 523 -2.20 1.51 -10.96
CA TYR A 523 -1.26 0.81 -10.08
C TYR A 523 -0.21 0.01 -10.88
N LYS A 524 -0.64 -0.80 -11.85
CA LYS A 524 0.20 -1.55 -12.78
C LYS A 524 -0.17 -1.14 -14.20
N HIS A 525 0.62 -0.30 -14.84
CA HIS A 525 0.32 0.21 -16.18
C HIS A 525 0.37 -0.92 -17.22
N ILE A 526 -0.81 -1.37 -17.68
CA ILE A 526 -0.96 -2.41 -18.69
C ILE A 526 -1.06 -1.80 -20.09
N GLY A 527 -1.85 -0.71 -20.24
CA GLY A 527 -2.09 -0.04 -21.51
C GLY A 527 -3.23 0.96 -21.44
N GLN A 528 -3.79 1.35 -22.57
CA GLN A 528 -4.95 2.26 -22.60
C GLN A 528 -6.18 1.59 -22.00
N ASN A 529 -6.88 2.27 -21.09
CA ASN A 529 -8.03 1.73 -20.33
C ASN A 529 -9.11 1.09 -21.23
N ASP A 530 -9.45 1.70 -22.36
CA ASP A 530 -10.49 1.17 -23.26
C ASP A 530 -10.05 -0.12 -23.97
N ILE A 531 -8.77 -0.24 -24.29
CA ILE A 531 -8.20 -1.45 -24.92
C ILE A 531 -8.19 -2.59 -23.89
N VAL A 532 -7.72 -2.30 -22.65
CA VAL A 532 -7.69 -3.27 -21.56
C VAL A 532 -9.10 -3.71 -21.19
N LEU A 533 -10.05 -2.78 -21.07
CA LEU A 533 -11.46 -3.07 -20.77
C LEU A 533 -12.10 -3.97 -21.82
N LYS A 534 -11.88 -3.64 -23.12
CA LYS A 534 -12.43 -4.44 -24.20
C LYS A 534 -11.91 -5.86 -24.17
N ARG A 535 -10.59 -6.02 -24.02
CA ARG A 535 -9.96 -7.33 -23.93
C ARG A 535 -10.47 -8.12 -22.73
N LEU A 536 -10.56 -7.48 -21.56
CA LEU A 536 -11.07 -8.09 -20.35
C LEU A 536 -12.50 -8.63 -20.52
N ASP A 537 -13.38 -7.83 -21.15
CA ASP A 537 -14.77 -8.23 -21.42
C ASP A 537 -14.85 -9.40 -22.43
N ASP A 538 -14.03 -9.35 -23.49
CA ASP A 538 -13.93 -10.40 -24.49
C ASP A 538 -13.41 -11.71 -23.85
N ASP A 539 -12.38 -11.66 -23.02
CA ASP A 539 -11.81 -12.84 -22.38
C ASP A 539 -12.75 -13.43 -21.31
N ILE A 540 -13.44 -12.62 -20.52
CA ILE A 540 -14.49 -13.10 -19.60
C ILE A 540 -15.56 -13.88 -20.35
N GLN A 541 -15.98 -13.39 -21.52
CA GLN A 541 -17.00 -14.06 -22.37
C GLN A 541 -16.44 -15.33 -23.00
N ASN A 542 -15.28 -15.25 -23.64
CA ASN A 542 -14.65 -16.36 -24.36
C ASN A 542 -14.32 -17.55 -23.43
N PHE A 543 -13.90 -17.27 -22.21
CA PHE A 543 -13.58 -18.28 -21.21
C PHE A 543 -14.79 -18.72 -20.36
N ASN A 544 -15.99 -18.18 -20.68
CA ASN A 544 -17.23 -18.46 -19.94
C ASN A 544 -17.08 -18.21 -18.42
N MET A 545 -16.36 -17.14 -18.06
CA MET A 545 -16.15 -16.73 -16.68
C MET A 545 -17.29 -15.85 -16.18
N HIS A 546 -17.54 -15.86 -14.87
CA HIS A 546 -18.47 -14.93 -14.26
C HIS A 546 -17.87 -13.52 -14.17
N ARG A 547 -18.70 -12.48 -14.34
CA ARG A 547 -18.30 -11.08 -14.14
C ARG A 547 -18.19 -10.77 -12.64
N THR A 548 -17.07 -11.17 -12.04
CA THR A 548 -16.77 -11.00 -10.62
C THR A 548 -15.52 -10.16 -10.43
N PRO A 549 -15.35 -9.47 -9.27
CA PRO A 549 -14.11 -8.76 -8.98
C PRO A 549 -12.88 -9.67 -9.07
N LEU A 550 -12.97 -10.89 -8.51
CA LEU A 550 -11.88 -11.85 -8.54
C LEU A 550 -11.46 -12.18 -9.98
N ASN A 551 -12.39 -12.55 -10.86
CA ASN A 551 -12.05 -12.88 -12.24
C ASN A 551 -11.48 -11.68 -13.02
N CYS A 552 -11.97 -10.46 -12.74
CA CYS A 552 -11.42 -9.25 -13.35
C CYS A 552 -9.98 -9.01 -12.90
N ILE A 553 -9.70 -9.06 -11.60
CA ILE A 553 -8.37 -8.86 -11.04
C ILE A 553 -7.42 -9.96 -11.52
N THR A 554 -7.87 -11.22 -11.55
CA THR A 554 -7.10 -12.35 -12.06
C THR A 554 -6.64 -12.14 -13.50
N LEU A 555 -7.53 -11.73 -14.38
CA LEU A 555 -7.17 -11.46 -15.78
C LEU A 555 -6.27 -10.22 -15.91
N LEU A 556 -6.50 -9.19 -15.12
CA LEU A 556 -5.64 -8.00 -15.11
C LEU A 556 -4.23 -8.33 -14.60
N GLU A 557 -4.10 -9.21 -13.62
CA GLU A 557 -2.81 -9.71 -13.15
C GLU A 557 -2.07 -10.49 -14.25
N VAL A 558 -2.77 -11.34 -14.98
CA VAL A 558 -2.22 -12.02 -16.16
C VAL A 558 -1.81 -11.01 -17.24
N PHE A 559 -2.61 -9.98 -17.49
CA PHE A 559 -2.30 -8.95 -18.49
C PHE A 559 -1.10 -8.09 -18.11
N SER A 560 -0.89 -7.81 -16.83
CA SER A 560 0.25 -7.02 -16.35
C SER A 560 1.59 -7.74 -16.58
N ASN A 561 1.58 -9.07 -16.58
CA ASN A 561 2.77 -9.89 -16.82
C ASN A 561 3.00 -10.22 -18.31
N SER A 562 1.93 -10.31 -19.12
CA SER A 562 2.04 -10.71 -20.53
C SER A 562 0.84 -10.24 -21.35
N PHE A 563 0.74 -8.92 -21.60
CA PHE A 563 -0.39 -8.35 -22.32
C PHE A 563 -0.53 -8.86 -23.76
N ASP A 564 0.58 -9.08 -24.46
CA ASP A 564 0.56 -9.52 -25.86
C ASP A 564 0.27 -11.01 -26.05
N GLU A 565 0.34 -11.82 -25.00
CA GLU A 565 0.04 -13.24 -25.07
C GLU A 565 -1.45 -13.50 -24.89
N ASN A 566 -2.06 -14.17 -25.85
CA ASN A 566 -3.45 -14.60 -25.78
C ASN A 566 -3.54 -16.02 -25.22
N PRO A 567 -4.00 -16.22 -23.97
CA PRO A 567 -4.29 -17.56 -23.48
C PRO A 567 -5.40 -18.18 -24.34
N VAL A 568 -5.16 -19.41 -24.78
CA VAL A 568 -6.04 -20.09 -25.76
C VAL A 568 -7.35 -20.57 -25.12
N ASN A 569 -7.34 -20.80 -23.80
CA ASN A 569 -8.49 -21.31 -23.04
C ASN A 569 -8.35 -21.01 -21.54
N ARG A 570 -9.41 -21.37 -20.78
CA ARG A 570 -9.45 -21.17 -19.32
C ARG A 570 -8.31 -21.89 -18.57
N THR A 571 -7.91 -23.07 -19.03
CA THR A 571 -6.81 -23.84 -18.43
C THR A 571 -5.49 -23.06 -18.52
N ALA A 572 -5.21 -22.48 -19.69
CA ALA A 572 -4.02 -21.64 -19.87
C ALA A 572 -4.04 -20.36 -18.98
N VAL A 573 -5.20 -19.81 -18.69
CA VAL A 573 -5.33 -18.71 -17.72
C VAL A 573 -4.99 -19.22 -16.31
N ILE A 574 -5.52 -20.37 -15.92
CA ILE A 574 -5.25 -20.97 -14.59
C ILE A 574 -3.76 -21.28 -14.44
N GLU A 575 -3.11 -21.86 -15.45
CA GLU A 575 -1.66 -22.11 -15.44
C GLU A 575 -0.86 -20.82 -15.21
N LYS A 576 -1.21 -19.73 -15.92
CA LYS A 576 -0.55 -18.44 -15.73
C LYS A 576 -0.78 -17.86 -14.32
N VAL A 577 -1.98 -18.00 -13.79
CA VAL A 577 -2.32 -17.56 -12.43
C VAL A 577 -1.52 -18.34 -11.38
N LEU A 578 -1.46 -19.66 -11.50
CA LEU A 578 -0.68 -20.51 -10.59
C LEU A 578 0.81 -20.15 -10.66
N ARG A 579 1.33 -19.87 -11.85
CA ARG A 579 2.69 -19.41 -12.04
C ARG A 579 2.95 -18.07 -11.32
N ILE A 580 2.06 -17.08 -11.47
CA ILE A 580 2.16 -15.80 -10.76
C ILE A 580 2.17 -15.99 -9.24
N ILE A 581 1.29 -16.86 -8.73
CA ILE A 581 1.21 -17.15 -7.29
C ILE A 581 2.49 -17.79 -6.78
N PHE A 582 3.05 -18.75 -7.52
CA PHE A 582 4.22 -19.52 -7.07
C PHE A 582 5.56 -18.85 -7.37
N GLU A 583 5.67 -17.97 -8.38
CA GLU A 583 6.90 -17.23 -8.71
C GLU A 583 7.13 -15.99 -7.85
N ASN A 584 6.08 -15.41 -7.25
CA ASN A 584 6.17 -14.16 -6.48
C ASN A 584 6.66 -14.35 -5.03
N GLU A 585 7.25 -15.48 -4.67
CA GLU A 585 7.75 -15.69 -3.32
C GLU A 585 9.27 -15.48 -3.22
N ASP A 586 9.67 -14.57 -2.31
CA ASP A 586 11.03 -14.50 -1.76
C ASP A 586 11.30 -15.79 -0.97
N VAL A 587 11.91 -16.75 -1.63
CA VAL A 587 12.17 -18.09 -1.07
C VAL A 587 13.44 -18.03 -0.23
N PRO A 588 13.40 -18.33 1.10
CA PRO A 588 14.62 -18.50 1.88
C PRO A 588 15.46 -19.65 1.30
N ASN A 589 16.78 -19.50 1.31
CA ASN A 589 17.77 -20.44 0.77
C ASN A 589 17.72 -21.83 1.46
N TYR A 590 16.69 -22.63 1.17
CA TYR A 590 16.63 -24.05 1.58
C TYR A 590 17.08 -24.96 0.42
N LYS A 591 17.83 -25.99 0.74
CA LYS A 591 18.43 -26.94 -0.22
C LYS A 591 17.44 -27.85 -0.96
N SER A 592 16.14 -27.79 -0.65
CA SER A 592 15.09 -28.65 -1.24
C SER A 592 13.76 -27.89 -1.32
N LEU A 593 13.75 -26.81 -2.11
CA LEU A 593 12.55 -26.05 -2.36
C LEU A 593 11.69 -26.78 -3.40
N PRO A 594 10.35 -26.81 -3.21
CA PRO A 594 9.45 -27.23 -4.29
C PRO A 594 9.54 -26.20 -5.41
N ASP A 595 9.63 -26.67 -6.63
CA ASP A 595 9.47 -25.81 -7.80
C ASP A 595 7.97 -25.61 -8.13
N GLU A 596 7.67 -24.75 -9.11
CA GLU A 596 6.31 -24.48 -9.59
C GLU A 596 5.57 -25.78 -9.94
N LYS A 597 6.25 -26.74 -10.57
CA LYS A 597 5.66 -28.02 -10.98
C LYS A 597 5.38 -28.93 -9.79
N ASP A 598 6.24 -28.93 -8.79
CA ASP A 598 6.00 -29.66 -7.55
C ASP A 598 4.73 -29.14 -6.85
N CYS A 599 4.54 -27.82 -6.80
CA CYS A 599 3.35 -27.18 -6.25
C CYS A 599 2.08 -27.52 -7.06
N GLU A 600 2.14 -27.43 -8.40
CA GLU A 600 1.02 -27.83 -9.28
C GLU A 600 0.64 -29.31 -9.09
N PHE A 601 1.62 -30.20 -9.06
CA PHE A 601 1.37 -31.63 -8.88
C PHE A 601 0.83 -31.96 -7.49
N ALA A 602 1.33 -31.32 -6.44
CA ALA A 602 0.84 -31.49 -5.07
C ALA A 602 -0.62 -31.03 -4.96
N LEU A 603 -0.93 -29.84 -5.50
CA LEU A 603 -2.29 -29.31 -5.53
C LEU A 603 -3.23 -30.18 -6.35
N GLY A 604 -2.78 -30.63 -7.54
CA GLY A 604 -3.53 -31.51 -8.41
C GLY A 604 -3.85 -32.86 -7.74
N TYR A 605 -2.87 -33.49 -7.08
CA TYR A 605 -3.05 -34.71 -6.31
C TYR A 605 -4.06 -34.51 -5.17
N TYR A 606 -3.94 -33.38 -4.44
CA TYR A 606 -4.88 -33.06 -3.38
C TYR A 606 -6.31 -32.89 -3.90
N CYS A 607 -6.51 -32.15 -4.97
CA CYS A 607 -7.82 -31.94 -5.61
C CYS A 607 -8.41 -33.28 -6.10
N GLU A 608 -7.60 -34.16 -6.66
CA GLU A 608 -8.04 -35.51 -7.07
C GLU A 608 -8.56 -36.31 -5.87
N GLN A 609 -7.85 -36.30 -4.73
CA GLN A 609 -8.30 -37.01 -3.51
C GLN A 609 -9.62 -36.42 -3.00
N MET A 610 -9.78 -35.11 -3.02
CA MET A 610 -11.01 -34.44 -2.59
C MET A 610 -12.20 -34.81 -3.48
N ILE A 611 -12.01 -34.81 -4.81
CA ILE A 611 -13.05 -35.18 -5.78
C ILE A 611 -13.43 -36.67 -5.60
N ARG A 612 -12.46 -37.57 -5.48
CA ARG A 612 -12.70 -39.03 -5.29
C ARG A 612 -13.47 -39.33 -4.02
N ASN A 613 -13.24 -38.53 -2.96
CA ASN A 613 -13.90 -38.68 -1.67
C ASN A 613 -15.19 -37.86 -1.54
N GLU A 614 -15.63 -37.16 -2.59
CA GLU A 614 -16.76 -36.21 -2.59
C GLU A 614 -16.67 -35.17 -1.44
N LYS A 615 -15.45 -34.79 -1.10
CA LYS A 615 -15.14 -33.87 0.00
C LYS A 615 -14.89 -32.47 -0.56
N PHE A 616 -15.58 -31.45 -0.05
CA PHE A 616 -15.47 -30.07 -0.50
C PHE A 616 -14.92 -29.13 0.59
N TYR A 617 -14.67 -29.64 1.78
CA TYR A 617 -14.10 -28.94 2.91
C TYR A 617 -13.05 -29.79 3.59
N PHE A 618 -12.00 -29.14 4.06
CA PHE A 618 -10.88 -29.79 4.72
C PHE A 618 -10.35 -28.95 5.89
N SER A 619 -9.70 -29.60 6.84
CA SER A 619 -8.90 -28.92 7.85
C SER A 619 -7.44 -28.82 7.39
N GLY A 620 -6.69 -27.85 7.90
CA GLY A 620 -5.26 -27.74 7.61
C GLY A 620 -4.50 -29.03 7.92
N LYS A 621 -4.91 -29.79 8.96
CA LYS A 621 -4.32 -31.09 9.27
C LYS A 621 -4.57 -32.12 8.17
N GLU A 622 -5.79 -32.22 7.66
CA GLU A 622 -6.12 -33.15 6.56
C GLU A 622 -5.36 -32.81 5.30
N PHE A 623 -5.16 -31.51 5.03
CA PHE A 623 -4.35 -31.07 3.89
C PHE A 623 -2.89 -31.46 4.07
N CYS A 624 -2.28 -31.21 5.23
CA CYS A 624 -0.93 -31.65 5.56
C CYS A 624 -0.77 -33.17 5.43
N ASP A 625 -1.72 -33.96 5.95
CA ASP A 625 -1.66 -35.42 5.89
C ASP A 625 -1.63 -35.92 4.42
N VAL A 626 -2.41 -35.31 3.53
CA VAL A 626 -2.41 -35.62 2.08
C VAL A 626 -1.11 -35.18 1.42
N LEU A 627 -0.54 -34.04 1.78
CA LEU A 627 0.76 -33.60 1.26
C LEU A 627 1.91 -34.52 1.71
N TYR A 628 1.88 -35.01 2.97
CA TYR A 628 2.83 -36.03 3.45
C TYR A 628 2.74 -37.32 2.60
N ASP A 629 1.53 -37.78 2.32
CA ASP A 629 1.32 -38.94 1.47
C ASP A 629 1.81 -38.71 0.04
N PHE A 630 1.55 -37.53 -0.51
CA PHE A 630 2.06 -37.15 -1.84
C PHE A 630 3.58 -37.19 -1.90
N CYS A 631 4.28 -36.52 -0.98
CA CYS A 631 5.74 -36.52 -0.94
C CYS A 631 6.33 -37.89 -0.73
N ARG A 632 5.72 -38.73 0.13
CA ARG A 632 6.13 -40.11 0.36
C ARG A 632 5.97 -40.99 -0.89
N ILE A 633 4.82 -40.93 -1.57
CA ILE A 633 4.52 -41.73 -2.78
C ILE A 633 5.45 -41.34 -3.92
N ARG A 634 5.74 -40.06 -4.07
CA ARG A 634 6.60 -39.51 -5.14
C ARG A 634 8.08 -39.51 -4.78
N GLN A 635 8.45 -39.93 -3.56
CA GLN A 635 9.83 -39.93 -3.03
C GLN A 635 10.49 -38.54 -3.11
N LEU A 636 9.70 -37.48 -2.85
CA LEU A 636 10.17 -36.11 -2.84
C LEU A 636 10.74 -35.79 -1.46
N SER A 637 11.92 -35.15 -1.42
CA SER A 637 12.56 -34.67 -0.19
C SER A 637 12.22 -33.19 0.07
N ILE A 638 10.92 -32.85 -0.01
CA ILE A 638 10.40 -31.52 0.22
C ILE A 638 9.90 -31.41 1.66
N ASP A 639 10.14 -30.25 2.32
CA ASP A 639 9.52 -29.98 3.60
C ASP A 639 8.01 -29.73 3.41
N VAL A 640 7.22 -30.66 3.98
CA VAL A 640 5.75 -30.62 3.81
C VAL A 640 5.13 -29.40 4.48
N ASN A 641 5.69 -28.90 5.59
CA ASN A 641 5.17 -27.69 6.23
C ASN A 641 5.38 -26.47 5.34
N TYR A 642 6.55 -26.41 4.69
CA TYR A 642 6.85 -25.35 3.74
C TYR A 642 5.94 -25.41 2.50
N LEU A 643 5.76 -26.61 1.92
CA LEU A 643 4.81 -26.83 0.82
C LEU A 643 3.37 -26.48 1.22
N PHE A 644 2.99 -26.79 2.44
CA PHE A 644 1.69 -26.44 3.00
C PHE A 644 1.50 -24.93 3.09
N ASP A 645 2.50 -24.19 3.59
CA ASP A 645 2.45 -22.74 3.72
C ASP A 645 2.36 -22.05 2.35
N ILE A 646 3.07 -22.54 1.33
CA ILE A 646 2.96 -22.04 -0.05
C ILE A 646 1.56 -22.28 -0.63
N LEU A 647 1.02 -23.47 -0.47
CA LEU A 647 -0.25 -23.86 -1.09
C LEU A 647 -1.50 -23.29 -0.38
N LEU A 648 -1.34 -22.78 0.84
CA LEU A 648 -2.45 -22.13 1.59
C LEU A 648 -2.52 -20.63 1.43
N LYS A 649 -1.50 -19.99 0.86
CA LYS A 649 -1.53 -18.59 0.50
C LYS A 649 -2.38 -18.36 -0.74
#